data_94cf5b87108c01e539d008ce9fbf4f4b
#
_entry.id   94cf5b87108c01e539d008ce9fbf4f4b
#
_cell.length_a   1.000
_cell.length_b   1.000
_cell.length_c   1.000
_cell.angle_alpha   90.00
_cell.angle_beta   90.00
_cell.angle_gamma   90.00
#
_symmetry.space_group_name_H-M   'P 1'
#
loop_
_entity.id
_entity.type
_entity.pdbx_description
1 polymer ?
#
loop_
_entity_poly.entity_id
_entity_poly.type
_entity_poly.pdbx_seq_one_letter_code
_entity_poly.pdbx_strand_id
1 'polypeptide(L)'
;MGIRESSVFKLGFYANLNGQSNEQEWFKEGKRMFYLRTTNSNRNSISSGDTPLSVGNPNHEPGDRRSSNHHSMYNSRERVPSNSIVNRHANTDLAKCSLTNQFAHAVSTTASVVNGGIKLSSMPSSSKVGISLNDGSSMEAPLPNMYNTEATSGLDGKTNIGYENKHKLIAKKAVSSFPVGTALTSESKSKRMALADIYDKVLVVDSIDSAKNVVQLLTTKYKNFVHACDTEVANIDVKKETPVEHGEVICFSIYSEKSDVYADFGNGKTCIWVDVLDGGRDILMEFAPFFENPSIKKVWHNYSFDSHVIENYGIKVAGFHADTMHLARLWDSNRKTDGGYSLEGLTNDPRVMSDVGKDLTKIGKVSMKTIFGAKRIIKGGAEGKIIHIEPVEKLQREDREMWICYSSLDAVNTLKLYESLKSKLETKEWIFDGCPRGTMYDFYEEYWRPFGALLVKMETEGMLVDRAYLSEIEKTAVAERKLAVDKFRDWASKYCLDAKYMNVNSDIQLRQLFFAGIENRHKSGEIWPQSKTFKVLNDENVAPEGKKPSKFRTIKLHGIVEDLKIDMFAPNGWPSVSIDALKTLSELPEQDIEEASSYGTAYKAFGGGKKGKEACHAIAALCEIFSIDKLISSFILPLQGDNISCKERRIHCSLNINTETGRLSARIPNLQNQPAHEKDRYKIRQAFVAAPGNSLVVADYGQLELRILAHLTSCKSMLDAFKAGGDFHSRTAMNMYEHVRDAVHEKKVLLEWHPQPGQAKPPVPLLKDAFGAERRKAKMLNFSIAYGKTAQGLSRDWQVSVKEARDTLKLWYRDRKEVKAWQQRQKELVHEKCEVYTLLGRSRRFPNMVHALHGQRGHVDRAAINAPVQGSAADVAMCAMLEIERNARLKELGWRLLLQVHDEVILEGPTESAEMARAIVVECMSKPFYGTNILKVDLAVDAKCEKSWYDAK
;
A
#
# COMPACT_ATOMS: atom_id res chain seq x y z
N MET A 1 11.17 23.57 33.78
CA MET A 1 11.12 24.61 32.75
C MET A 1 10.63 24.09 31.40
N GLY A 2 10.56 22.81 31.14
CA GLY A 2 10.09 22.22 29.87
C GLY A 2 8.57 22.06 29.72
N ILE A 3 7.82 22.16 30.80
CA ILE A 3 6.34 21.95 30.77
C ILE A 3 5.57 23.23 30.40
N ARG A 4 6.16 24.41 30.56
CA ARG A 4 5.51 25.68 30.17
C ARG A 4 5.54 26.02 28.69
N GLU A 5 6.53 25.53 27.94
CA GLU A 5 6.64 25.81 26.49
C GLU A 5 5.66 24.99 25.63
N SER A 6 5.39 23.74 26.04
CA SER A 6 4.39 22.92 25.32
C SER A 6 2.95 23.40 25.48
N SER A 7 2.65 24.02 26.65
CA SER A 7 1.32 24.58 26.93
C SER A 7 1.05 25.89 26.15
N VAL A 8 2.09 26.69 25.94
CA VAL A 8 1.99 27.92 25.14
C VAL A 8 1.82 27.62 23.65
N PHE A 9 2.44 26.55 23.16
CA PHE A 9 2.28 26.13 21.77
C PHE A 9 0.89 25.55 21.49
N LYS A 10 0.30 24.78 22.44
CA LYS A 10 -1.09 24.30 22.35
C LYS A 10 -2.11 25.44 22.40
N LEU A 11 -1.89 26.44 23.26
CA LEU A 11 -2.79 27.59 23.37
C LEU A 11 -2.75 28.50 22.11
N GLY A 12 -1.63 28.65 21.48
CA GLY A 12 -1.50 29.40 20.21
C GLY A 12 -2.26 28.76 19.05
N PHE A 13 -2.30 27.43 18.98
CA PHE A 13 -3.04 26.70 17.96
C PHE A 13 -4.56 26.80 18.11
N TYR A 14 -5.06 26.85 19.35
CA TYR A 14 -6.50 27.02 19.63
C TYR A 14 -7.00 28.45 19.46
N ALA A 15 -6.16 29.44 19.67
CA ALA A 15 -6.57 30.85 19.56
C ALA A 15 -6.78 31.33 18.11
N ASN A 16 -6.16 30.64 17.13
CA ASN A 16 -6.24 31.03 15.72
C ASN A 16 -7.41 30.39 14.95
N LEU A 17 -8.14 29.46 15.57
CA LEU A 17 -9.34 28.86 14.97
C LEU A 17 -10.61 29.74 15.10
N ASN A 18 -10.55 30.85 15.85
CA ASN A 18 -11.74 31.66 16.16
C ASN A 18 -11.71 33.12 15.64
N GLY A 19 -10.83 33.47 14.74
CA GLY A 19 -10.82 34.83 14.22
C GLY A 19 -10.03 34.98 12.92
N GLN A 20 -10.69 35.56 11.95
CA GLN A 20 -10.05 36.02 10.69
C GLN A 20 -8.78 36.83 10.99
N SER A 21 -7.62 36.20 10.85
CA SER A 21 -6.35 36.91 10.82
C SER A 21 -5.32 36.12 10.05
N ASN A 22 -4.93 36.77 8.98
CA ASN A 22 -3.76 36.56 8.10
C ASN A 22 -2.84 35.36 8.36
N GLU A 23 -3.03 34.29 7.61
CA GLU A 23 -2.09 33.17 7.46
C GLU A 23 -0.66 33.63 7.11
N GLN A 24 -0.48 34.80 6.50
CA GLN A 24 0.83 35.37 6.16
C GLN A 24 1.67 35.81 7.36
N GLU A 25 1.10 36.19 8.48
CA GLU A 25 1.86 36.54 9.68
C GLU A 25 2.42 35.33 10.41
N TRP A 26 1.69 34.24 10.42
CA TRP A 26 2.14 32.96 11.00
C TRP A 26 3.33 32.37 10.25
N PHE A 27 3.32 32.48 8.92
CA PHE A 27 4.44 32.08 8.08
C PHE A 27 5.72 32.88 8.34
N LYS A 28 5.57 34.17 8.70
CA LYS A 28 6.71 35.02 9.03
C LYS A 28 7.31 34.70 10.41
N GLU A 29 6.51 34.36 11.39
CA GLU A 29 6.99 33.99 12.73
C GLU A 29 7.60 32.59 12.78
N GLY A 30 7.03 31.60 12.12
CA GLY A 30 7.62 30.28 11.97
C GLY A 30 9.00 30.31 11.29
N LYS A 31 9.15 31.14 10.22
CA LYS A 31 10.45 31.37 9.57
C LYS A 31 11.45 32.09 10.50
N ARG A 32 11.00 33.01 11.33
CA ARG A 32 11.87 33.72 12.29
C ARG A 32 12.41 32.81 13.39
N MET A 33 11.62 31.88 13.91
CA MET A 33 12.10 30.91 14.90
C MET A 33 13.08 29.89 14.32
N PHE A 34 12.90 29.48 13.07
CA PHE A 34 13.83 28.56 12.40
C PHE A 34 15.21 29.23 12.12
N TYR A 35 15.22 30.51 11.78
CA TYR A 35 16.46 31.27 11.52
C TYR A 35 17.22 31.64 12.80
N LEU A 36 16.52 31.90 13.91
CA LEU A 36 17.15 32.28 15.18
C LEU A 36 17.87 31.14 15.90
N ARG A 37 17.54 29.87 15.59
CA ARG A 37 18.26 28.71 16.13
C ARG A 37 19.52 28.31 15.37
N THR A 38 19.67 28.73 14.12
CA THR A 38 20.85 28.41 13.30
C THR A 38 21.94 29.49 13.32
N THR A 39 21.68 30.67 13.89
CA THR A 39 22.62 31.82 13.86
C THR A 39 23.25 32.15 15.21
N ASN A 40 22.96 31.40 16.28
CA ASN A 40 23.50 31.68 17.62
C ASN A 40 24.73 30.86 17.99
N SER A 41 25.63 30.64 17.05
CA SER A 41 27.02 30.32 17.38
C SER A 41 27.96 31.27 16.64
N ASN A 42 28.54 32.18 17.40
CA ASN A 42 29.60 33.14 17.10
C ASN A 42 29.15 34.52 16.53
N ARG A 43 29.08 35.50 17.45
CA ARG A 43 29.89 36.70 17.39
C ARG A 43 29.53 37.65 18.55
N ASN A 44 30.47 37.80 19.46
CA ASN A 44 30.58 38.98 20.30
C ASN A 44 31.31 40.08 19.52
N SER A 45 30.88 41.27 19.82
CA SER A 45 31.58 42.58 19.87
C SER A 45 31.37 43.60 18.79
N ILE A 46 30.78 44.69 19.25
CA ILE A 46 31.10 46.14 19.18
C ILE A 46 30.61 46.92 17.95
N SER A 47 29.61 47.67 18.21
CA SER A 47 29.30 49.11 18.37
C SER A 47 29.30 50.03 17.13
N SER A 48 28.22 50.79 17.10
CA SER A 48 28.01 52.15 16.75
C SER A 48 28.09 52.67 15.29
N GLY A 49 27.03 53.28 14.88
CA GLY A 49 27.06 54.61 14.30
C GLY A 49 26.34 54.80 12.94
N ASP A 50 25.19 55.36 13.06
CA ASP A 50 24.58 56.39 12.18
C ASP A 50 24.36 56.24 10.66
N THR A 51 23.14 56.47 10.31
CA THR A 51 22.51 56.84 9.03
C THR A 51 22.81 58.30 8.65
N PRO A 52 22.35 58.91 7.52
CA PRO A 52 21.73 58.39 6.27
C PRO A 52 22.13 59.15 4.97
N LEU A 53 21.39 58.91 3.87
CA LEU A 53 21.10 59.73 2.67
C LEU A 53 21.93 59.46 1.40
N SER A 54 21.35 59.04 0.38
CA SER A 54 20.59 59.46 -0.79
C SER A 54 21.33 59.49 -2.14
N VAL A 55 20.67 58.92 -3.13
CA VAL A 55 20.54 59.32 -4.56
C VAL A 55 21.78 59.29 -5.50
N GLY A 56 21.60 58.55 -6.61
CA GLY A 56 22.15 58.90 -7.90
C GLY A 56 22.76 57.75 -8.73
N ASN A 57 22.08 57.34 -9.74
CA ASN A 57 22.56 56.71 -11.00
C ASN A 57 22.94 57.85 -11.96
N PRO A 58 23.67 57.70 -13.06
CA PRO A 58 24.02 56.55 -13.89
C PRO A 58 25.36 56.61 -14.65
N ASN A 59 25.68 55.49 -15.33
CA ASN A 59 26.41 55.38 -16.63
C ASN A 59 27.93 55.57 -16.71
N HIS A 60 28.64 54.63 -17.23
CA HIS A 60 29.47 54.50 -18.42
C HIS A 60 30.71 53.58 -18.21
N GLU A 61 30.80 52.58 -19.05
CA GLU A 61 31.99 51.85 -19.48
C GLU A 61 32.96 52.79 -20.27
N PRO A 62 34.18 52.36 -20.73
CA PRO A 62 35.01 51.19 -20.56
C PRO A 62 36.51 51.46 -20.42
N GLY A 63 37.32 50.39 -20.33
CA GLY A 63 38.72 50.53 -20.77
C GLY A 63 39.80 49.87 -19.98
N ASP A 64 40.17 48.69 -20.43
CA ASP A 64 41.48 48.17 -20.86
C ASP A 64 42.76 48.33 -19.98
N ARG A 65 43.49 47.20 -19.94
CA ARG A 65 44.91 46.94 -19.97
C ARG A 65 45.77 46.73 -18.70
N ARG A 66 46.18 45.43 -18.67
CA ARG A 66 47.56 44.93 -18.64
C ARG A 66 48.45 45.04 -17.39
N SER A 67 48.87 43.85 -17.07
CA SER A 67 50.23 43.30 -16.85
C SER A 67 50.83 43.50 -15.44
N SER A 68 51.37 42.54 -14.90
CA SER A 68 52.51 41.67 -14.98
C SER A 68 53.12 41.39 -13.62
N ASN A 69 53.40 40.14 -13.46
CA ASN A 69 54.67 39.53 -12.89
C ASN A 69 55.17 39.85 -11.47
N HIS A 70 55.46 38.83 -10.78
CA HIS A 70 56.67 38.16 -10.39
C HIS A 70 56.76 37.69 -8.95
N HIS A 71 57.13 36.42 -8.83
CA HIS A 71 58.12 35.76 -7.96
C HIS A 71 58.14 36.10 -6.46
N SER A 72 58.39 35.20 -5.55
CA SER A 72 59.10 33.91 -5.49
C SER A 72 59.16 33.49 -4.01
N MET A 73 59.13 32.19 -3.82
CA MET A 73 60.07 31.35 -3.09
C MET A 73 60.33 31.50 -1.56
N TYR A 74 60.41 30.36 -1.00
CA TYR A 74 61.24 29.73 0.07
C TYR A 74 60.59 29.51 1.42
N ASN A 75 60.29 28.23 1.66
CA ASN A 75 61.09 27.18 2.44
C ASN A 75 61.34 27.53 3.92
N SER A 76 60.93 26.68 4.79
CA SER A 76 61.64 25.57 5.46
C SER A 76 61.02 25.26 6.81
N ARG A 77 60.71 23.98 7.04
CA ARG A 77 61.33 23.02 8.02
C ARG A 77 61.56 23.60 9.42
N GLU A 78 61.17 22.99 10.49
CA GLU A 78 61.47 21.64 11.02
C GLU A 78 60.81 21.47 12.41
N ARG A 79 60.43 20.22 12.66
CA ARG A 79 60.71 19.32 13.82
C ARG A 79 60.00 19.49 15.17
N VAL A 80 59.41 18.36 15.50
CA VAL A 80 59.02 17.77 16.80
C VAL A 80 60.23 17.64 17.77
N PRO A 81 60.07 17.60 19.14
CA PRO A 81 59.83 16.32 19.81
C PRO A 81 58.93 16.36 21.07
N SER A 82 58.17 15.35 21.28
CA SER A 82 58.16 14.18 22.19
C SER A 82 58.38 14.40 23.70
N ASN A 83 57.64 13.56 24.44
CA ASN A 83 57.80 13.04 25.82
C ASN A 83 57.15 13.89 26.94
N SER A 84 56.56 13.30 27.94
CA SER A 84 56.27 11.96 28.44
C SER A 84 55.61 12.12 29.82
N ILE A 85 54.74 11.18 30.19
CA ILE A 85 54.54 10.53 31.48
C ILE A 85 54.17 11.39 32.71
N VAL A 86 53.11 11.12 33.44
CA VAL A 86 53.05 10.46 34.75
C VAL A 86 51.66 10.52 35.37
N ASN A 87 51.22 9.37 35.82
CA ASN A 87 50.11 9.02 36.71
C ASN A 87 49.93 9.88 37.97
N ARG A 88 48.64 9.93 38.46
CA ARG A 88 48.24 9.44 39.80
C ARG A 88 46.76 9.73 40.10
N HIS A 89 46.06 8.67 40.35
CA HIS A 89 45.22 8.26 41.51
C HIS A 89 44.60 9.35 42.42
N ALA A 90 43.30 9.16 42.70
CA ALA A 90 42.62 8.81 43.95
C ALA A 90 41.10 9.07 43.77
N ASN A 91 40.28 8.08 43.88
CA ASN A 91 39.54 7.51 44.99
C ASN A 91 38.75 8.52 45.84
N THR A 92 37.47 8.25 45.95
CA THR A 92 36.58 7.88 47.06
C THR A 92 35.17 8.24 46.71
N ASP A 93 34.11 7.67 47.03
CA ASP A 93 33.54 6.56 47.76
C ASP A 93 32.04 6.68 47.75
N LEU A 94 31.40 5.56 47.51
CA LEU A 94 30.25 4.96 48.19
C LEU A 94 29.09 5.79 48.76
N ALA A 95 27.88 5.45 48.29
CA ALA A 95 26.86 5.01 49.24
C ALA A 95 25.77 4.14 48.56
N LYS A 96 25.73 2.92 48.99
CA LYS A 96 24.70 1.89 48.80
C LYS A 96 23.38 2.29 49.48
N CYS A 97 22.26 1.82 48.93
CA CYS A 97 21.21 1.24 49.73
C CYS A 97 20.46 0.14 48.95
N SER A 98 20.62 -1.03 49.48
CA SER A 98 19.93 -2.28 49.18
C SER A 98 18.72 -2.47 50.10
N LEU A 99 17.73 -3.18 49.67
CA LEU A 99 16.83 -4.07 50.45
C LEU A 99 16.02 -4.86 49.41
N THR A 100 16.35 -6.07 49.13
CA THR A 100 16.20 -7.43 49.71
C THR A 100 14.76 -7.85 50.02
N ASN A 101 14.34 -8.88 49.24
CA ASN A 101 13.87 -10.22 49.66
C ASN A 101 12.42 -10.30 50.17
N GLN A 102 11.64 -11.28 49.93
CA GLN A 102 11.70 -12.74 49.80
C GLN A 102 10.26 -13.20 49.42
N PHE A 103 10.00 -14.24 48.75
CA PHE A 103 9.84 -15.62 49.19
C PHE A 103 9.75 -16.60 48.02
N ALA A 104 10.48 -17.63 48.16
CA ALA A 104 10.53 -18.82 47.34
C ALA A 104 9.74 -19.96 48.00
N HIS A 105 9.77 -21.07 47.34
CA HIS A 105 9.48 -22.46 47.69
C HIS A 105 8.10 -23.01 47.30
N ALA A 106 7.97 -24.19 46.83
CA ALA A 106 8.88 -25.30 46.58
C ALA A 106 8.16 -26.41 45.83
N VAL A 107 8.91 -27.13 45.08
CA VAL A 107 9.29 -28.55 45.16
C VAL A 107 8.43 -29.45 44.27
N SER A 108 9.00 -29.94 43.15
CA SER A 108 9.79 -31.21 43.01
C SER A 108 8.92 -32.42 42.96
N THR A 109 9.02 -33.32 42.09
CA THR A 109 9.89 -34.35 41.57
C THR A 109 9.00 -35.35 40.86
N THR A 110 9.32 -36.20 39.94
CA THR A 110 10.42 -36.95 39.40
C THR A 110 10.02 -37.61 38.11
N ALA A 111 10.85 -37.60 37.17
CA ALA A 111 11.49 -38.63 36.33
C ALA A 111 10.82 -40.02 36.14
N SER A 112 10.73 -40.47 34.91
CA SER A 112 11.53 -41.51 34.22
C SER A 112 10.75 -42.07 33.03
N VAL A 113 11.29 -41.93 31.82
CA VAL A 113 11.97 -42.89 30.96
C VAL A 113 11.23 -44.22 30.77
N VAL A 114 10.85 -44.55 29.52
CA VAL A 114 11.36 -45.64 28.69
C VAL A 114 10.56 -45.78 27.38
N ASN A 115 11.29 -45.89 26.31
CA ASN A 115 11.19 -46.43 24.97
C ASN A 115 10.10 -47.43 24.61
N GLY A 116 9.80 -47.39 23.30
CA GLY A 116 9.38 -48.51 22.45
C GLY A 116 8.09 -48.18 21.71
N GLY A 117 7.98 -48.04 20.47
CA GLY A 117 8.54 -48.81 19.39
C GLY A 117 7.46 -49.57 18.63
N ILE A 118 7.24 -49.17 17.38
CA ILE A 118 6.96 -49.99 16.20
C ILE A 118 5.50 -50.52 15.89
N LYS A 119 5.11 -50.15 14.64
CA LYS A 119 4.36 -50.83 13.57
C LYS A 119 2.83 -50.83 13.54
N LEU A 120 2.34 -50.23 12.47
CA LEU A 120 1.81 -50.76 11.19
C LEU A 120 0.73 -51.87 11.33
N SER A 121 -0.41 -51.58 10.79
CA SER A 121 -1.07 -52.29 9.68
C SER A 121 -2.57 -52.06 9.72
N SER A 122 -3.09 -51.63 8.66
CA SER A 122 -3.75 -52.22 7.51
C SER A 122 -5.26 -52.27 7.60
N MET A 123 -5.85 -51.74 6.55
CA MET A 123 -7.23 -52.00 6.10
C MET A 123 -7.50 -53.51 5.90
N PRO A 124 -8.76 -53.94 5.80
CA PRO A 124 -9.46 -53.95 4.51
C PRO A 124 -10.98 -53.67 4.62
N SER A 125 -11.57 -53.03 3.67
CA SER A 125 -12.32 -53.40 2.43
C SER A 125 -13.50 -54.35 2.55
N SER A 126 -14.62 -53.88 1.92
CA SER A 126 -15.70 -54.62 1.25
C SER A 126 -16.75 -55.32 2.16
N SER A 127 -17.98 -55.37 1.83
CA SER A 127 -18.78 -55.38 0.63
C SER A 127 -20.27 -55.38 0.93
N LYS A 128 -21.07 -54.72 0.13
CA LYS A 128 -22.29 -55.11 -0.58
C LYS A 128 -23.46 -55.85 0.08
N VAL A 129 -24.64 -55.42 -0.41
CA VAL A 129 -25.92 -56.13 -0.68
C VAL A 129 -26.92 -56.03 0.47
N GLY A 130 -28.16 -55.57 0.32
CA GLY A 130 -29.06 -55.27 -0.77
C GLY A 130 -30.49 -55.38 -0.31
N ILE A 131 -31.43 -54.66 -0.91
CA ILE A 131 -32.83 -55.04 -1.18
C ILE A 131 -33.74 -55.25 0.07
N SER A 132 -34.90 -54.70 0.27
CA SER A 132 -36.00 -54.27 -0.56
C SER A 132 -37.16 -53.80 0.31
N LEU A 133 -37.91 -52.87 -0.22
CA LEU A 133 -39.41 -52.78 -0.30
C LEU A 133 -40.29 -52.86 0.95
N ASN A 134 -41.06 -51.87 0.96
CA ASN A 134 -42.54 -51.79 1.06
C ASN A 134 -43.18 -51.24 2.32
N ASP A 135 -43.92 -50.21 1.94
CA ASP A 135 -45.35 -49.91 2.19
C ASP A 135 -45.80 -49.59 3.60
N GLY A 136 -46.44 -48.50 3.69
CA GLY A 136 -47.85 -48.35 3.74
C GLY A 136 -48.36 -47.36 4.77
N SER A 137 -49.09 -46.40 4.26
CA SER A 137 -50.32 -45.80 4.81
C SER A 137 -50.26 -45.07 6.18
N SER A 138 -50.50 -43.80 6.17
CA SER A 138 -51.77 -43.09 6.22
C SER A 138 -52.23 -42.61 7.61
N MET A 139 -52.65 -41.40 7.61
CA MET A 139 -53.71 -40.74 8.37
C MET A 139 -53.45 -40.14 9.74
N GLU A 140 -53.70 -38.88 9.73
CA GLU A 140 -54.67 -38.03 10.41
C GLU A 140 -54.21 -37.26 11.67
N ALA A 141 -54.38 -35.95 11.51
CA ALA A 141 -54.52 -34.99 12.58
C ALA A 141 -55.89 -35.17 13.33
N PRO A 142 -56.08 -34.58 14.46
CA PRO A 142 -56.65 -33.27 14.52
C PRO A 142 -56.24 -32.36 15.68
N LEU A 143 -56.37 -31.04 15.42
CA LEU A 143 -56.71 -29.99 16.40
C LEU A 143 -58.14 -30.18 16.91
N PRO A 144 -58.69 -29.47 17.96
CA PRO A 144 -58.38 -28.12 18.47
C PRO A 144 -58.78 -27.88 19.99
N ASN A 145 -58.78 -26.56 20.31
CA ASN A 145 -59.57 -25.80 21.31
C ASN A 145 -58.95 -25.55 22.71
N MET A 146 -58.78 -24.29 22.99
CA MET A 146 -59.61 -23.19 23.51
C MET A 146 -60.15 -23.38 24.92
N TYR A 147 -60.01 -22.41 25.74
CA TYR A 147 -60.78 -21.62 26.69
C TYR A 147 -60.01 -21.26 27.96
N ASN A 148 -59.80 -19.93 28.19
CA ASN A 148 -60.39 -19.03 29.19
C ASN A 148 -60.42 -19.55 30.66
N THR A 149 -60.04 -18.80 31.64
CA THR A 149 -60.41 -17.50 32.15
C THR A 149 -59.75 -17.23 33.50
N GLU A 150 -59.58 -15.98 33.75
CA GLU A 150 -59.79 -15.16 34.96
C GLU A 150 -58.77 -15.06 36.11
N ALA A 151 -58.63 -13.80 36.46
CA ALA A 151 -57.85 -13.06 37.38
C ALA A 151 -58.04 -13.38 38.88
N THR A 152 -57.03 -13.07 39.64
CA THR A 152 -57.16 -12.14 40.83
C THR A 152 -55.79 -11.72 41.40
N SER A 153 -55.61 -10.44 41.51
CA SER A 153 -54.90 -9.55 42.44
C SER A 153 -53.87 -10.09 43.46
N GLY A 154 -52.74 -9.41 43.52
CA GLY A 154 -51.83 -9.37 44.67
C GLY A 154 -50.54 -8.55 44.34
N LEU A 155 -50.47 -7.39 44.98
CA LEU A 155 -49.39 -6.41 44.86
C LEU A 155 -48.05 -6.89 45.48
N ASP A 156 -47.00 -6.28 44.96
CA ASP A 156 -45.67 -5.99 45.48
C ASP A 156 -44.51 -6.92 45.15
N GLY A 157 -43.51 -6.32 44.52
CA GLY A 157 -42.15 -6.82 44.43
C GLY A 157 -41.65 -7.16 43.02
N LYS A 158 -41.65 -6.20 42.06
CA LYS A 158 -41.09 -6.42 40.73
C LYS A 158 -40.42 -5.17 40.15
N THR A 159 -39.09 -5.08 40.28
CA THR A 159 -38.28 -4.19 39.42
C THR A 159 -37.12 -4.85 38.72
N ASN A 160 -36.82 -6.12 38.94
CA ASN A 160 -35.65 -6.77 38.28
C ASN A 160 -35.95 -7.93 37.32
N ILE A 161 -37.20 -8.36 37.14
CA ILE A 161 -37.53 -9.52 36.27
C ILE A 161 -37.96 -9.06 34.87
N GLY A 162 -38.25 -7.78 34.65
CA GLY A 162 -38.69 -7.24 33.36
C GLY A 162 -37.55 -7.14 32.30
N TYR A 163 -36.35 -6.82 32.73
CA TYR A 163 -35.22 -6.64 31.85
C TYR A 163 -34.70 -7.96 31.28
N GLU A 164 -34.50 -8.99 32.09
CA GLU A 164 -34.01 -10.32 31.61
C GLU A 164 -34.95 -10.99 30.62
N ASN A 165 -36.27 -10.74 30.74
CA ASN A 165 -37.25 -11.36 29.82
C ASN A 165 -37.29 -10.66 28.44
N LYS A 166 -37.04 -9.33 28.37
CA LYS A 166 -37.05 -8.57 27.12
C LYS A 166 -35.84 -8.95 26.25
N HIS A 167 -34.64 -9.09 26.85
CA HIS A 167 -33.42 -9.56 26.15
C HIS A 167 -33.54 -11.03 25.70
N LYS A 168 -34.17 -11.89 26.50
CA LYS A 168 -34.48 -13.27 26.11
C LYS A 168 -35.52 -13.34 24.98
N LEU A 169 -36.42 -12.34 24.88
CA LEU A 169 -37.44 -12.25 23.82
C LEU A 169 -36.80 -11.77 22.50
N ILE A 170 -35.93 -10.77 22.53
CA ILE A 170 -35.16 -10.27 21.40
C ILE A 170 -34.28 -11.40 20.85
N ALA A 171 -33.53 -12.08 21.72
CA ALA A 171 -32.71 -13.23 21.33
C ALA A 171 -33.53 -14.42 20.79
N LYS A 172 -34.76 -14.65 21.29
CA LYS A 172 -35.68 -15.70 20.77
C LYS A 172 -36.29 -15.31 19.42
N LYS A 173 -36.75 -14.07 19.23
CA LYS A 173 -37.25 -13.55 17.93
C LYS A 173 -36.15 -13.64 16.85
N ALA A 174 -34.94 -13.23 17.20
CA ALA A 174 -33.77 -13.26 16.31
C ALA A 174 -33.37 -14.67 15.87
N VAL A 175 -33.84 -15.75 16.54
CA VAL A 175 -33.56 -17.14 16.14
C VAL A 175 -34.65 -17.70 15.19
N SER A 176 -35.82 -17.05 15.13
CA SER A 176 -36.99 -17.54 14.36
C SER A 176 -37.08 -17.00 12.93
N SER A 177 -36.25 -16.06 12.52
CA SER A 177 -36.33 -15.35 11.23
C SER A 177 -35.54 -15.96 10.07
N PHE A 178 -34.94 -17.14 10.26
CA PHE A 178 -34.13 -17.77 9.20
C PHE A 178 -34.93 -18.71 8.30
N PRO A 179 -34.57 -18.82 6.99
CA PRO A 179 -35.24 -19.71 6.07
C PRO A 179 -35.20 -21.17 6.51
N VAL A 180 -36.26 -21.89 6.24
CA VAL A 180 -36.37 -23.34 6.53
C VAL A 180 -35.21 -24.09 5.88
N GLY A 181 -34.41 -24.82 6.69
CA GLY A 181 -33.25 -25.58 6.22
C GLY A 181 -31.89 -24.92 6.43
N THR A 182 -31.82 -23.81 7.20
CA THR A 182 -30.56 -23.22 7.65
C THR A 182 -30.47 -23.18 9.19
N ALA A 183 -29.27 -23.22 9.73
CA ALA A 183 -29.04 -23.13 11.16
C ALA A 183 -27.90 -22.17 11.51
N LEU A 184 -28.11 -21.36 12.54
CA LEU A 184 -27.06 -20.55 13.16
C LEU A 184 -26.15 -21.44 14.01
N THR A 185 -24.85 -21.16 13.97
CA THR A 185 -23.86 -21.82 14.83
C THR A 185 -24.07 -21.47 16.30
N SER A 186 -23.55 -22.31 17.21
CA SER A 186 -23.57 -22.01 18.64
C SER A 186 -22.84 -20.70 18.99
N GLU A 187 -21.74 -20.43 18.28
CA GLU A 187 -20.97 -19.19 18.39
C GLU A 187 -21.81 -17.98 17.97
N SER A 188 -22.51 -18.07 16.83
CA SER A 188 -23.43 -17.01 16.37
C SER A 188 -24.48 -16.70 17.42
N LYS A 189 -25.11 -17.71 18.00
CA LYS A 189 -26.15 -17.54 19.06
C LYS A 189 -25.58 -16.83 20.29
N SER A 190 -24.41 -17.22 20.77
CA SER A 190 -23.75 -16.59 21.91
C SER A 190 -23.40 -15.13 21.65
N LYS A 191 -22.85 -14.82 20.46
CA LYS A 191 -22.49 -13.44 20.07
C LYS A 191 -23.73 -12.56 19.90
N ARG A 192 -24.82 -13.08 19.33
CA ARG A 192 -26.10 -12.37 19.20
C ARG A 192 -26.71 -12.03 20.56
N MET A 193 -26.65 -12.94 21.53
CA MET A 193 -27.11 -12.63 22.90
C MET A 193 -26.32 -11.49 23.52
N ALA A 194 -25.00 -11.48 23.36
CA ALA A 194 -24.15 -10.42 23.91
C ALA A 194 -24.35 -9.06 23.20
N LEU A 195 -24.73 -9.06 21.92
CA LEU A 195 -25.04 -7.83 21.16
C LEU A 195 -26.41 -7.24 21.54
N ALA A 196 -27.37 -8.04 21.96
CA ALA A 196 -28.72 -7.58 22.27
C ALA A 196 -28.76 -6.49 23.36
N ASP A 197 -27.77 -6.47 24.26
CA ASP A 197 -27.67 -5.47 25.34
C ASP A 197 -27.39 -4.04 24.79
N ILE A 198 -26.97 -3.92 23.54
CA ILE A 198 -26.68 -2.61 22.90
C ILE A 198 -27.98 -1.90 22.51
N TYR A 199 -29.04 -2.66 22.14
CA TYR A 199 -30.27 -2.09 21.61
C TYR A 199 -30.89 -1.02 22.52
N ASP A 200 -30.87 -1.26 23.82
CA ASP A 200 -31.46 -0.32 24.79
C ASP A 200 -30.67 1.01 24.89
N LYS A 201 -29.44 1.06 24.35
CA LYS A 201 -28.62 2.28 24.33
C LYS A 201 -28.69 3.02 23.00
N VAL A 202 -29.40 2.50 22.01
CA VAL A 202 -29.50 3.09 20.68
C VAL A 202 -30.78 3.91 20.53
N LEU A 203 -30.64 5.14 20.07
CA LEU A 203 -31.75 5.95 19.57
C LEU A 203 -31.94 5.62 18.10
N VAL A 204 -33.08 5.07 17.75
CA VAL A 204 -33.46 4.83 16.35
C VAL A 204 -34.09 6.09 15.78
N VAL A 205 -33.55 6.57 14.66
CA VAL A 205 -34.00 7.73 13.89
C VAL A 205 -34.55 7.23 12.55
N ASP A 206 -35.87 7.23 12.41
CA ASP A 206 -36.63 6.73 11.25
C ASP A 206 -37.66 7.75 10.71
N SER A 207 -37.60 9.00 11.18
CA SER A 207 -38.45 10.09 10.75
C SER A 207 -37.66 11.40 10.64
N ILE A 208 -38.15 12.31 9.81
CA ILE A 208 -37.54 13.64 9.58
C ILE A 208 -37.52 14.47 10.86
N ASP A 209 -38.58 14.42 11.65
CA ASP A 209 -38.65 15.19 12.90
C ASP A 209 -37.64 14.67 13.95
N SER A 210 -37.47 13.36 14.06
CA SER A 210 -36.42 12.77 14.89
C SER A 210 -35.04 13.14 14.39
N ALA A 211 -34.79 13.15 13.09
CA ALA A 211 -33.54 13.56 12.49
C ALA A 211 -33.20 15.03 12.80
N LYS A 212 -34.16 15.96 12.63
CA LYS A 212 -33.99 17.39 12.97
C LYS A 212 -33.61 17.59 14.43
N ASN A 213 -34.31 16.94 15.35
CA ASN A 213 -34.02 17.01 16.78
C ASN A 213 -32.59 16.51 17.10
N VAL A 214 -32.20 15.40 16.53
CA VAL A 214 -30.85 14.82 16.71
C VAL A 214 -29.78 15.74 16.12
N VAL A 215 -29.97 16.24 14.90
CA VAL A 215 -29.04 17.15 14.24
C VAL A 215 -28.88 18.44 15.03
N GLN A 216 -29.99 19.00 15.60
CA GLN A 216 -29.93 20.13 16.48
C GLN A 216 -29.05 19.85 17.71
N LEU A 217 -29.18 18.68 18.34
CA LEU A 217 -28.35 18.31 19.49
C LEU A 217 -26.88 18.16 19.11
N LEU A 218 -26.57 17.49 17.96
CA LEU A 218 -25.22 17.30 17.48
C LEU A 218 -24.52 18.61 17.10
N THR A 219 -25.26 19.57 16.53
CA THR A 219 -24.71 20.85 16.06
C THR A 219 -24.66 21.93 17.14
N THR A 220 -25.36 21.74 18.27
CA THR A 220 -25.40 22.68 19.40
C THR A 220 -24.79 22.09 20.68
N LYS A 221 -25.60 21.32 21.44
CA LYS A 221 -25.20 20.76 22.73
C LYS A 221 -23.93 19.90 22.67
N TYR A 222 -23.84 19.05 21.67
CA TYR A 222 -22.73 18.10 21.51
C TYR A 222 -21.70 18.52 20.44
N LYS A 223 -21.76 19.75 19.93
CA LYS A 223 -20.86 20.28 18.89
C LYS A 223 -19.37 20.08 19.18
N ASN A 224 -19.00 20.14 20.47
CA ASN A 224 -17.59 20.02 20.90
C ASN A 224 -17.19 18.59 21.32
N PHE A 225 -18.06 17.61 21.06
CA PHE A 225 -17.75 16.19 21.28
C PHE A 225 -16.95 15.65 20.09
N VAL A 226 -16.35 14.49 20.28
CA VAL A 226 -15.82 13.67 19.18
C VAL A 226 -16.90 12.69 18.77
N HIS A 227 -17.20 12.64 17.50
CA HIS A 227 -18.26 11.80 16.94
C HIS A 227 -17.64 10.72 16.07
N ALA A 228 -17.76 9.45 16.46
CA ALA A 228 -17.45 8.34 15.60
C ALA A 228 -18.66 8.02 14.72
N CYS A 229 -18.43 7.91 13.43
CA CYS A 229 -19.45 7.63 12.44
C CYS A 229 -19.07 6.38 11.65
N ASP A 230 -20.09 5.63 11.22
CA ASP A 230 -19.95 4.44 10.38
C ASP A 230 -21.17 4.29 9.48
N THR A 231 -21.00 3.87 8.21
CA THR A 231 -22.09 3.68 7.25
C THR A 231 -22.19 2.22 6.83
N GLU A 232 -23.43 1.72 6.66
CA GLU A 232 -23.69 0.43 6.03
C GLU A 232 -24.28 0.68 4.63
N VAL A 233 -23.75 -0.04 3.65
CA VAL A 233 -23.95 0.25 2.23
C VAL A 233 -24.41 -0.98 1.47
N ALA A 234 -25.41 -0.81 0.62
CA ALA A 234 -25.90 -1.80 -0.34
C ALA A 234 -25.45 -1.47 -1.76
N ASN A 235 -25.71 -2.38 -2.68
CA ASN A 235 -25.52 -2.20 -4.13
C ASN A 235 -24.09 -1.82 -4.55
N ILE A 236 -23.05 -2.39 -3.88
CA ILE A 236 -21.66 -2.23 -4.26
C ILE A 236 -20.87 -3.55 -4.14
N ASP A 237 -20.09 -3.88 -5.18
CA ASP A 237 -19.08 -4.93 -5.10
C ASP A 237 -17.70 -4.31 -4.75
N VAL A 238 -17.42 -4.17 -3.47
CA VAL A 238 -16.16 -3.58 -2.93
C VAL A 238 -14.86 -4.23 -3.44
N LYS A 239 -14.94 -5.32 -4.20
CA LYS A 239 -13.79 -5.95 -4.86
C LYS A 239 -13.57 -5.45 -6.28
N LYS A 240 -14.57 -4.83 -6.90
CA LYS A 240 -14.55 -4.40 -8.30
C LYS A 240 -14.87 -2.93 -8.47
N GLU A 241 -15.56 -2.33 -7.53
CA GLU A 241 -16.10 -0.98 -7.59
C GLU A 241 -15.50 -0.11 -6.50
N THR A 242 -15.29 1.16 -6.82
CA THR A 242 -14.92 2.19 -5.84
C THR A 242 -16.20 2.83 -5.29
N PRO A 243 -16.17 3.40 -4.07
CA PRO A 243 -17.35 4.05 -3.50
C PRO A 243 -17.74 5.35 -4.20
N VAL A 244 -16.90 5.93 -5.06
CA VAL A 244 -17.23 7.13 -5.85
C VAL A 244 -18.29 6.79 -6.88
N GLU A 245 -19.46 7.42 -6.79
CA GLU A 245 -20.66 7.18 -7.59
C GLU A 245 -21.27 5.75 -7.48
N HIS A 246 -20.76 4.92 -6.54
CA HIS A 246 -21.28 3.57 -6.33
C HIS A 246 -21.67 3.35 -4.87
N GLY A 247 -22.65 2.48 -4.68
CA GLY A 247 -23.15 2.14 -3.34
C GLY A 247 -24.27 3.06 -2.86
N GLU A 248 -25.17 2.48 -2.10
CA GLU A 248 -26.34 3.16 -1.52
C GLU A 248 -26.28 3.00 0.00
N VAL A 249 -26.27 4.11 0.74
CA VAL A 249 -26.31 4.10 2.19
C VAL A 249 -27.68 3.58 2.63
N ILE A 250 -27.72 2.49 3.37
CA ILE A 250 -28.95 1.91 3.93
C ILE A 250 -29.19 2.32 5.39
N CYS A 251 -28.11 2.53 6.15
CA CYS A 251 -28.16 3.12 7.48
C CYS A 251 -26.78 3.67 7.84
N PHE A 252 -26.75 4.49 8.89
CA PHE A 252 -25.50 4.92 9.50
C PHE A 252 -25.68 5.08 11.01
N SER A 253 -24.57 5.02 11.73
CA SER A 253 -24.53 5.16 13.18
C SER A 253 -23.57 6.26 13.61
N ILE A 254 -23.91 6.94 14.71
CA ILE A 254 -23.10 7.99 15.34
C ILE A 254 -22.99 7.70 16.83
N TYR A 255 -21.77 7.64 17.34
CA TYR A 255 -21.49 7.54 18.77
C TYR A 255 -20.62 8.71 19.21
N SER A 256 -20.97 9.36 20.33
CA SER A 256 -20.42 10.67 20.68
C SER A 256 -19.93 10.72 22.11
N GLU A 257 -18.69 11.17 22.32
CA GLU A 257 -18.06 11.25 23.63
C GLU A 257 -17.12 12.46 23.76
N LYS A 258 -16.95 12.96 24.99
CA LYS A 258 -15.97 13.98 25.33
C LYS A 258 -15.45 13.73 26.74
N SER A 259 -14.16 13.39 26.88
CA SER A 259 -13.48 13.23 28.17
C SER A 259 -14.25 12.30 29.12
N ASP A 260 -14.55 11.08 28.67
CA ASP A 260 -15.31 10.05 29.38
C ASP A 260 -16.79 10.41 29.68
N VAL A 261 -17.31 11.46 29.07
CA VAL A 261 -18.73 11.85 29.18
C VAL A 261 -19.41 11.52 27.84
N TYR A 262 -20.39 10.61 27.93
CA TYR A 262 -21.18 10.20 26.76
C TYR A 262 -22.28 11.21 26.45
N ALA A 263 -22.61 11.39 25.19
CA ALA A 263 -23.79 12.13 24.81
C ALA A 263 -25.03 11.33 25.17
N ASP A 264 -26.00 11.97 25.84
CA ASP A 264 -27.32 11.40 26.10
C ASP A 264 -28.37 12.09 25.22
N PHE A 265 -28.87 11.29 24.26
CA PHE A 265 -29.90 11.72 23.30
C PHE A 265 -31.35 11.51 23.85
N GLY A 266 -31.50 11.27 25.15
CA GLY A 266 -32.73 11.04 25.87
C GLY A 266 -32.85 9.61 26.37
N ASN A 267 -33.35 9.46 27.60
CA ASN A 267 -33.59 8.16 28.24
C ASN A 267 -32.36 7.23 28.27
N GLY A 268 -31.17 7.77 28.46
CA GLY A 268 -29.92 6.99 28.49
C GLY A 268 -29.46 6.43 27.12
N LYS A 269 -30.01 6.95 26.03
CA LYS A 269 -29.60 6.61 24.68
C LYS A 269 -28.27 7.31 24.32
N THR A 270 -27.22 6.55 24.12
CA THR A 270 -25.86 7.09 23.91
C THR A 270 -25.37 6.92 22.46
N CYS A 271 -26.00 6.09 21.65
CA CYS A 271 -25.72 5.88 20.24
C CYS A 271 -26.93 6.22 19.39
N ILE A 272 -26.72 6.81 18.23
CA ILE A 272 -27.74 7.10 17.22
C ILE A 272 -27.59 6.07 16.10
N TRP A 273 -28.70 5.52 15.64
CA TRP A 273 -28.81 4.73 14.46
C TRP A 273 -29.88 5.32 13.54
N VAL A 274 -29.55 5.60 12.29
CA VAL A 274 -30.40 6.30 11.33
C VAL A 274 -30.80 5.35 10.20
N ASP A 275 -32.10 5.18 9.98
CA ASP A 275 -32.65 4.38 8.91
C ASP A 275 -32.75 5.22 7.63
N VAL A 276 -31.89 4.89 6.65
CA VAL A 276 -31.96 5.51 5.32
C VAL A 276 -32.72 4.63 4.31
N LEU A 277 -32.70 3.30 4.53
CA LEU A 277 -33.33 2.33 3.62
C LEU A 277 -34.84 2.50 3.53
N ASP A 278 -35.52 2.53 4.68
CA ASP A 278 -36.98 2.63 4.76
C ASP A 278 -37.42 4.06 5.17
N GLY A 279 -36.57 4.83 5.82
CA GLY A 279 -36.79 6.22 6.18
C GLY A 279 -36.58 7.22 5.02
N GLY A 280 -35.91 6.77 3.96
CA GLY A 280 -35.70 7.52 2.73
C GLY A 280 -34.49 8.45 2.75
N ARG A 281 -34.12 8.88 1.54
CA ARG A 281 -32.97 9.78 1.27
C ARG A 281 -33.06 11.10 2.09
N ASP A 282 -34.26 11.61 2.28
CA ASP A 282 -34.47 12.91 2.93
C ASP A 282 -34.01 12.91 4.38
N ILE A 283 -34.10 11.77 5.08
CA ILE A 283 -33.55 11.66 6.45
C ILE A 283 -32.02 11.84 6.46
N LEU A 284 -31.31 11.27 5.49
CA LEU A 284 -29.85 11.48 5.36
C LEU A 284 -29.53 12.96 5.06
N MET A 285 -30.35 13.61 4.22
CA MET A 285 -30.17 15.03 3.86
C MET A 285 -30.31 15.97 5.06
N GLU A 286 -31.16 15.65 6.06
CA GLU A 286 -31.27 16.40 7.29
C GLU A 286 -29.98 16.41 8.12
N PHE A 287 -29.10 15.41 7.94
CA PHE A 287 -27.78 15.35 8.58
C PHE A 287 -26.69 16.17 7.87
N ALA A 288 -26.96 16.79 6.71
CA ALA A 288 -25.98 17.62 6.02
C ALA A 288 -25.36 18.70 6.93
N PRO A 289 -26.12 19.46 7.78
CA PRO A 289 -25.52 20.45 8.68
C PRO A 289 -24.53 19.85 9.70
N PHE A 290 -24.66 18.58 10.03
CA PHE A 290 -23.69 17.85 10.88
C PHE A 290 -22.47 17.40 10.05
N PHE A 291 -22.70 16.74 8.91
CA PHE A 291 -21.60 16.19 8.11
C PHE A 291 -20.72 17.27 7.51
N GLU A 292 -21.28 18.36 7.01
CA GLU A 292 -20.57 19.45 6.32
C GLU A 292 -19.88 20.44 7.26
N ASN A 293 -20.17 20.38 8.56
CA ASN A 293 -19.60 21.32 9.52
C ASN A 293 -18.13 21.00 9.84
N PRO A 294 -17.16 21.86 9.43
CA PRO A 294 -15.73 21.61 9.65
C PRO A 294 -15.32 21.74 11.13
N SER A 295 -16.14 22.39 11.98
CA SER A 295 -15.85 22.54 13.41
C SER A 295 -16.26 21.34 14.26
N ILE A 296 -17.08 20.42 13.72
CA ILE A 296 -17.53 19.21 14.41
C ILE A 296 -16.56 18.07 14.08
N LYS A 297 -15.91 17.53 15.10
CA LYS A 297 -14.87 16.51 14.97
C LYS A 297 -15.47 15.14 14.69
N LYS A 298 -15.16 14.56 13.53
CA LYS A 298 -15.63 13.23 13.13
C LYS A 298 -14.47 12.25 13.03
N VAL A 299 -14.65 11.05 13.58
CA VAL A 299 -13.70 9.93 13.58
C VAL A 299 -14.31 8.77 12.82
N TRP A 300 -13.52 8.11 12.01
CA TRP A 300 -13.93 7.05 11.12
C TRP A 300 -12.97 5.85 11.16
N HIS A 301 -13.41 4.74 10.62
CA HIS A 301 -12.54 3.61 10.31
C HIS A 301 -12.51 3.36 8.80
N ASN A 302 -11.47 3.78 8.10
CA ASN A 302 -11.38 3.84 6.63
C ASN A 302 -12.24 4.97 6.03
N TYR A 303 -12.01 6.19 6.50
CA TYR A 303 -12.73 7.44 6.19
C TYR A 303 -13.07 7.64 4.71
N SER A 304 -12.17 7.25 3.79
CA SER A 304 -12.36 7.39 2.36
C SER A 304 -13.65 6.71 1.88
N PHE A 305 -13.98 5.52 2.40
CA PHE A 305 -15.18 4.79 1.97
C PHE A 305 -16.46 5.51 2.36
N ASP A 306 -16.59 5.88 3.64
CA ASP A 306 -17.79 6.53 4.17
C ASP A 306 -17.97 7.94 3.59
N SER A 307 -16.87 8.69 3.42
CA SER A 307 -16.92 10.00 2.80
C SER A 307 -17.50 9.95 1.40
N HIS A 308 -17.04 9.03 0.56
CA HIS A 308 -17.50 8.94 -0.82
C HIS A 308 -18.97 8.47 -0.94
N VAL A 309 -19.39 7.49 -0.14
CA VAL A 309 -20.78 7.03 -0.22
C VAL A 309 -21.77 8.10 0.27
N ILE A 310 -21.37 8.95 1.22
CA ILE A 310 -22.16 10.12 1.66
C ILE A 310 -22.11 11.21 0.57
N GLU A 311 -20.95 11.46 -0.04
CA GLU A 311 -20.80 12.43 -1.13
C GLU A 311 -21.62 12.08 -2.38
N ASN A 312 -21.94 10.79 -2.62
CA ASN A 312 -22.87 10.37 -3.68
C ASN A 312 -24.28 10.97 -3.54
N TYR A 313 -24.63 11.43 -2.33
CA TYR A 313 -25.89 12.14 -2.05
C TYR A 313 -25.75 13.66 -2.16
N GLY A 314 -24.57 14.19 -2.44
CA GLY A 314 -24.27 15.61 -2.56
C GLY A 314 -23.84 16.28 -1.25
N ILE A 315 -23.67 15.52 -0.18
CA ILE A 315 -23.23 16.02 1.14
C ILE A 315 -21.69 15.96 1.19
N LYS A 316 -21.02 17.11 1.35
CA LYS A 316 -19.56 17.17 1.45
C LYS A 316 -19.10 16.96 2.91
N VAL A 317 -18.52 15.80 3.18
CA VAL A 317 -18.08 15.46 4.53
C VAL A 317 -16.87 16.32 4.93
N ALA A 318 -17.04 17.07 6.01
CA ALA A 318 -16.04 17.96 6.61
C ALA A 318 -15.80 17.62 8.08
N GLY A 319 -14.83 18.27 8.71
CA GLY A 319 -14.52 18.04 10.13
C GLY A 319 -13.79 16.71 10.37
N PHE A 320 -13.10 16.17 9.37
CA PHE A 320 -12.26 14.98 9.53
C PHE A 320 -11.24 15.16 10.65
N HIS A 321 -11.37 14.36 11.70
CA HIS A 321 -10.51 14.44 12.88
C HIS A 321 -9.53 13.27 12.94
N ALA A 322 -9.99 12.04 12.69
CA ALA A 322 -9.11 10.89 12.66
C ALA A 322 -9.69 9.73 11.84
N ASP A 323 -8.78 8.96 11.25
CA ASP A 323 -9.01 7.62 10.73
C ASP A 323 -8.27 6.60 11.60
N THR A 324 -9.01 5.71 12.24
CA THR A 324 -8.45 4.72 13.16
C THR A 324 -7.57 3.69 12.44
N MET A 325 -7.80 3.43 11.15
CA MET A 325 -6.93 2.59 10.34
C MET A 325 -5.55 3.25 10.13
N HIS A 326 -5.52 4.57 9.89
CA HIS A 326 -4.26 5.33 9.78
C HIS A 326 -3.53 5.37 11.12
N LEU A 327 -4.22 5.64 12.23
CA LEU A 327 -3.62 5.62 13.57
C LEU A 327 -3.02 4.24 13.90
N ALA A 328 -3.75 3.16 13.61
CA ALA A 328 -3.26 1.80 13.84
C ALA A 328 -2.02 1.47 13.01
N ARG A 329 -1.92 1.97 11.77
CA ARG A 329 -0.74 1.81 10.93
C ARG A 329 0.46 2.61 11.41
N LEU A 330 0.21 3.81 11.95
CA LEU A 330 1.28 4.62 12.54
C LEU A 330 1.79 4.00 13.85
N TRP A 331 0.90 3.37 14.62
CA TRP A 331 1.27 2.64 15.83
C TRP A 331 2.07 1.36 15.54
N ASP A 332 1.61 0.55 14.55
CA ASP A 332 2.29 -0.68 14.13
C ASP A 332 2.10 -0.91 12.62
N SER A 333 3.12 -0.59 11.82
CA SER A 333 3.10 -0.70 10.36
C SER A 333 3.19 -2.13 9.82
N ASN A 334 3.37 -3.17 10.67
CA ASN A 334 3.67 -4.54 10.25
C ASN A 334 2.68 -5.59 10.78
N ARG A 335 1.41 -5.22 10.96
CA ARG A 335 0.36 -6.18 11.34
C ARG A 335 -0.02 -7.04 10.11
N LYS A 336 0.47 -8.29 10.07
CA LYS A 336 0.15 -9.28 9.01
C LYS A 336 -0.78 -10.40 9.50
N THR A 337 -0.99 -10.51 10.80
CA THR A 337 -1.78 -11.53 11.47
C THR A 337 -2.98 -10.90 12.17
N ASP A 338 -3.89 -11.71 12.69
CA ASP A 338 -4.99 -11.28 13.55
C ASP A 338 -5.96 -10.27 12.90
N GLY A 339 -6.37 -10.51 11.65
CA GLY A 339 -7.31 -9.63 10.93
C GLY A 339 -6.70 -8.33 10.39
N GLY A 340 -5.38 -8.13 10.52
CA GLY A 340 -4.66 -6.96 9.98
C GLY A 340 -5.11 -5.65 10.62
N TYR A 341 -5.61 -4.73 9.78
CA TYR A 341 -6.10 -3.40 10.20
C TYR A 341 -7.61 -3.26 10.07
N SER A 342 -8.36 -4.35 9.94
CA SER A 342 -9.82 -4.29 10.00
C SER A 342 -10.29 -3.91 11.40
N LEU A 343 -11.46 -3.28 11.50
CA LEU A 343 -12.06 -2.91 12.78
C LEU A 343 -12.19 -4.14 13.70
N GLU A 344 -12.64 -5.29 13.16
CA GLU A 344 -12.70 -6.56 13.87
C GLU A 344 -11.33 -6.99 14.40
N GLY A 345 -10.28 -6.97 13.55
CA GLY A 345 -8.94 -7.40 13.93
C GLY A 345 -8.27 -6.49 14.96
N LEU A 346 -8.59 -5.20 14.97
CA LEU A 346 -8.04 -4.21 15.90
C LEU A 346 -8.76 -4.24 17.25
N THR A 347 -10.09 -4.25 17.23
CA THR A 347 -10.89 -4.19 18.47
C THR A 347 -10.90 -5.50 19.26
N ASN A 348 -10.54 -6.62 18.62
CA ASN A 348 -10.36 -7.91 19.29
C ASN A 348 -8.89 -8.20 19.69
N ASP A 349 -7.96 -7.28 19.43
CA ASP A 349 -6.55 -7.42 19.87
C ASP A 349 -6.35 -6.77 21.25
N PRO A 350 -6.05 -7.56 22.30
CA PRO A 350 -5.83 -7.02 23.64
C PRO A 350 -4.66 -6.03 23.72
N ARG A 351 -3.68 -6.12 22.80
CA ARG A 351 -2.54 -5.19 22.77
C ARG A 351 -2.97 -3.81 22.27
N VAL A 352 -4.00 -3.78 21.42
CA VAL A 352 -4.60 -2.53 20.93
C VAL A 352 -5.54 -1.95 21.97
N MET A 353 -6.42 -2.76 22.57
CA MET A 353 -7.53 -2.31 23.42
C MET A 353 -7.21 -2.38 24.93
N SER A 354 -5.93 -2.45 25.34
CA SER A 354 -5.55 -2.60 26.75
C SER A 354 -5.98 -1.45 27.67
N ASP A 355 -6.13 -0.26 27.12
CA ASP A 355 -6.27 0.98 27.88
C ASP A 355 -7.72 1.51 27.95
N VAL A 356 -8.66 0.74 27.38
CA VAL A 356 -10.07 1.11 27.34
C VAL A 356 -10.78 0.63 28.61
N GLY A 357 -11.45 1.56 29.30
CA GLY A 357 -12.22 1.28 30.52
C GLY A 357 -13.22 0.14 30.35
N LYS A 358 -13.45 -0.61 31.46
CA LYS A 358 -14.14 -1.90 31.44
C LYS A 358 -15.67 -1.85 31.21
N ASP A 359 -16.30 -0.67 30.99
CA ASP A 359 -17.72 -0.52 31.29
C ASP A 359 -18.73 -0.64 30.14
N LEU A 360 -18.41 -0.59 28.86
CA LEU A 360 -19.50 -0.59 27.88
C LEU A 360 -19.42 -1.63 26.76
N THR A 361 -18.26 -2.15 26.40
CA THR A 361 -18.19 -3.25 25.44
C THR A 361 -17.04 -4.20 25.73
N LYS A 362 -17.35 -5.30 26.39
CA LYS A 362 -16.49 -6.49 26.44
C LYS A 362 -16.40 -7.18 25.06
N ILE A 363 -17.05 -6.60 24.04
CA ILE A 363 -17.24 -7.22 22.73
C ILE A 363 -16.61 -6.28 21.71
N GLY A 364 -15.48 -6.69 21.10
CA GLY A 364 -14.98 -6.09 19.88
C GLY A 364 -15.95 -6.31 18.71
N LYS A 365 -15.68 -5.67 17.55
CA LYS A 365 -16.43 -5.90 16.31
C LYS A 365 -16.53 -7.39 16.03
N VAL A 366 -17.71 -7.84 15.66
CA VAL A 366 -17.96 -9.22 15.23
C VAL A 366 -18.29 -9.18 13.74
N SER A 367 -17.73 -10.12 12.95
CA SER A 367 -17.99 -10.11 11.51
C SER A 367 -19.45 -10.41 11.19
N MET A 368 -19.95 -9.79 10.13
CA MET A 368 -21.27 -10.07 9.55
C MET A 368 -21.47 -11.57 9.32
N LYS A 369 -20.43 -12.26 8.87
CA LYS A 369 -20.44 -13.71 8.65
C LYS A 369 -20.69 -14.49 9.94
N THR A 370 -20.22 -14.03 11.08
CA THR A 370 -20.44 -14.66 12.38
C THR A 370 -21.84 -14.39 12.89
N ILE A 371 -22.38 -13.18 12.72
CA ILE A 371 -23.71 -12.80 13.24
C ILE A 371 -24.84 -13.30 12.34
N PHE A 372 -24.73 -13.07 11.01
CA PHE A 372 -25.83 -13.32 10.05
C PHE A 372 -25.56 -14.51 9.13
N GLY A 373 -24.37 -15.15 9.23
CA GLY A 373 -24.01 -16.27 8.38
C GLY A 373 -24.78 -17.54 8.75
N ALA A 374 -25.52 -18.09 7.79
CA ALA A 374 -26.24 -19.35 7.93
C ALA A 374 -25.59 -20.48 7.12
N LYS A 375 -25.50 -21.67 7.70
CA LYS A 375 -25.04 -22.87 6.99
C LYS A 375 -26.23 -23.65 6.47
N ARG A 376 -26.18 -24.03 5.18
CA ARG A 376 -27.19 -24.88 4.60
C ARG A 376 -27.16 -26.29 5.20
N ILE A 377 -28.28 -26.81 5.63
CA ILE A 377 -28.42 -28.20 6.10
C ILE A 377 -28.46 -29.11 4.87
N ILE A 378 -27.54 -30.06 4.79
CA ILE A 378 -27.47 -31.06 3.70
C ILE A 378 -28.38 -32.23 4.02
N LYS A 379 -28.81 -33.01 2.98
CA LYS A 379 -29.58 -34.24 3.16
C LYS A 379 -28.85 -35.16 4.15
N GLY A 380 -29.49 -35.42 5.29
CA GLY A 380 -28.92 -36.19 6.41
C GLY A 380 -28.67 -35.38 7.68
N GLY A 381 -29.05 -34.07 7.73
CA GLY A 381 -28.99 -33.25 8.93
C GLY A 381 -27.61 -32.62 9.24
N ALA A 382 -26.59 -32.90 8.40
CA ALA A 382 -25.25 -32.33 8.59
C ALA A 382 -25.15 -30.90 8.05
N GLU A 383 -24.35 -30.04 8.69
CA GLU A 383 -24.06 -28.69 8.25
C GLU A 383 -23.18 -28.66 7.01
N GLY A 384 -23.56 -27.87 6.00
CA GLY A 384 -22.75 -27.59 4.83
C GLY A 384 -21.51 -26.75 5.14
N LYS A 385 -20.49 -26.78 4.27
CA LYS A 385 -19.26 -26.00 4.43
C LYS A 385 -19.40 -24.53 4.02
N ILE A 386 -20.39 -24.21 3.18
CA ILE A 386 -20.58 -22.86 2.64
C ILE A 386 -21.51 -22.10 3.58
N ILE A 387 -21.06 -20.91 3.98
CA ILE A 387 -21.85 -19.97 4.77
C ILE A 387 -22.48 -18.98 3.77
N HIS A 388 -23.77 -18.83 3.84
CA HIS A 388 -24.59 -17.87 3.10
C HIS A 388 -24.94 -16.71 4.01
N ILE A 389 -24.88 -15.49 3.50
CA ILE A 389 -25.34 -14.26 4.16
C ILE A 389 -26.40 -13.69 3.23
N GLU A 390 -27.56 -13.35 3.78
CA GLU A 390 -28.60 -12.67 3.03
C GLU A 390 -28.18 -11.25 2.63
N PRO A 391 -28.77 -10.63 1.59
CA PRO A 391 -28.53 -9.23 1.23
C PRO A 391 -28.76 -8.29 2.45
N VAL A 392 -27.94 -7.25 2.53
CA VAL A 392 -27.92 -6.36 3.71
C VAL A 392 -29.25 -5.64 3.90
N GLU A 393 -29.93 -5.27 2.83
CA GLU A 393 -31.26 -4.64 2.84
C GLU A 393 -32.32 -5.58 3.44
N LYS A 394 -32.20 -6.87 3.15
CA LYS A 394 -33.06 -7.89 3.70
C LYS A 394 -32.79 -8.11 5.18
N LEU A 395 -31.52 -8.13 5.59
CA LEU A 395 -31.13 -8.24 6.99
C LEU A 395 -31.64 -7.05 7.80
N GLN A 396 -31.53 -5.82 7.30
CA GLN A 396 -32.03 -4.62 7.97
C GLN A 396 -33.54 -4.66 8.19
N ARG A 397 -34.32 -5.26 7.29
CA ARG A 397 -35.78 -5.37 7.43
C ARG A 397 -36.22 -6.56 8.28
N GLU A 398 -35.65 -7.75 8.02
CA GLU A 398 -36.13 -9.01 8.61
C GLU A 398 -35.49 -9.30 9.98
N ASP A 399 -34.23 -8.88 10.22
CA ASP A 399 -33.49 -9.07 11.48
C ASP A 399 -33.11 -7.71 12.11
N ARG A 400 -34.04 -6.75 12.04
CA ARG A 400 -33.84 -5.32 12.30
C ARG A 400 -33.18 -5.02 13.63
N GLU A 401 -33.67 -5.59 14.74
CA GLU A 401 -33.10 -5.33 16.07
C GLU A 401 -31.63 -5.74 16.15
N MET A 402 -31.28 -6.90 15.57
CA MET A 402 -29.92 -7.39 15.55
C MET A 402 -29.04 -6.59 14.58
N TRP A 403 -29.61 -6.14 13.45
CA TRP A 403 -28.93 -5.26 12.51
C TRP A 403 -28.57 -3.91 13.14
N ILE A 404 -29.51 -3.29 13.88
CA ILE A 404 -29.27 -2.05 14.64
C ILE A 404 -28.14 -2.26 15.64
N CYS A 405 -28.15 -3.36 16.42
CA CYS A 405 -27.08 -3.66 17.36
C CYS A 405 -25.72 -3.83 16.68
N TYR A 406 -25.71 -4.53 15.56
CA TYR A 406 -24.50 -4.84 14.78
C TYR A 406 -23.87 -3.56 14.21
N SER A 407 -24.62 -2.73 13.50
CA SER A 407 -24.12 -1.51 12.85
C SER A 407 -23.82 -0.40 13.86
N SER A 408 -24.59 -0.26 14.93
CA SER A 408 -24.28 0.68 16.02
C SER A 408 -22.99 0.34 16.76
N LEU A 409 -22.65 -0.95 16.87
CA LEU A 409 -21.40 -1.39 17.50
C LEU A 409 -20.18 -0.87 16.74
N ASP A 410 -20.27 -0.61 15.44
CA ASP A 410 -19.15 -0.16 14.62
C ASP A 410 -18.75 1.27 14.97
N ALA A 411 -19.69 2.18 15.13
CA ALA A 411 -19.41 3.54 15.62
C ALA A 411 -18.86 3.53 17.06
N VAL A 412 -19.41 2.71 17.95
CA VAL A 412 -18.92 2.57 19.35
C VAL A 412 -17.48 2.06 19.35
N ASN A 413 -17.20 1.01 18.60
CA ASN A 413 -15.86 0.42 18.51
C ASN A 413 -14.86 1.36 17.84
N THR A 414 -15.29 2.14 16.85
CA THR A 414 -14.45 3.13 16.18
C THR A 414 -13.99 4.22 17.13
N LEU A 415 -14.88 4.75 18.00
CA LEU A 415 -14.48 5.76 18.99
C LEU A 415 -13.52 5.19 20.03
N LYS A 416 -13.83 4.01 20.58
CA LYS A 416 -12.97 3.37 21.58
C LYS A 416 -11.61 2.98 21.02
N LEU A 417 -11.57 2.53 19.77
CA LEU A 417 -10.33 2.27 19.06
C LEU A 417 -9.51 3.56 18.86
N TYR A 418 -10.19 4.66 18.52
CA TYR A 418 -9.56 5.98 18.42
C TYR A 418 -8.89 6.39 19.71
N GLU A 419 -9.59 6.31 20.83
CA GLU A 419 -9.07 6.70 22.17
C GLU A 419 -7.87 5.86 22.56
N SER A 420 -7.97 4.55 22.41
CA SER A 420 -6.87 3.63 22.69
C SER A 420 -5.64 3.89 21.83
N LEU A 421 -5.80 4.04 20.52
CA LEU A 421 -4.69 4.30 19.60
C LEU A 421 -4.09 5.69 19.83
N LYS A 422 -4.92 6.69 20.13
CA LYS A 422 -4.48 8.03 20.49
C LYS A 422 -3.60 8.00 21.74
N SER A 423 -4.08 7.38 22.84
CA SER A 423 -3.30 7.20 24.06
C SER A 423 -1.94 6.55 23.81
N LYS A 424 -1.89 5.46 23.00
CA LYS A 424 -0.65 4.78 22.63
C LYS A 424 0.30 5.63 21.80
N LEU A 425 -0.21 6.49 20.93
CA LEU A 425 0.59 7.39 20.12
C LEU A 425 1.05 8.62 20.91
N GLU A 426 0.28 9.09 21.88
CA GLU A 426 0.65 10.16 22.81
C GLU A 426 1.77 9.72 23.78
N THR A 427 1.86 8.43 24.11
CA THR A 427 2.99 7.89 24.93
C THR A 427 4.26 7.66 24.12
N LYS A 428 4.19 7.63 22.78
CA LYS A 428 5.34 7.38 21.90
C LYS A 428 5.98 8.70 21.47
N GLU A 429 7.25 8.92 21.87
CA GLU A 429 8.00 10.11 21.51
C GLU A 429 8.25 10.18 19.99
N TRP A 430 8.04 11.36 19.41
CA TRP A 430 8.40 11.69 18.03
C TRP A 430 9.76 12.36 17.99
N ILE A 431 10.76 11.65 17.47
CA ILE A 431 12.12 12.14 17.32
C ILE A 431 12.35 12.52 15.86
N PHE A 432 12.74 13.77 15.63
CA PHE A 432 13.09 14.30 14.32
C PHE A 432 14.50 14.89 14.35
N ASP A 433 15.36 14.44 13.45
CA ASP A 433 16.78 14.83 13.39
C ASP A 433 17.52 14.70 14.76
N GLY A 434 17.20 13.64 15.51
CA GLY A 434 17.76 13.34 16.81
C GLY A 434 17.21 14.18 17.98
N CYS A 435 16.23 15.08 17.73
CA CYS A 435 15.60 15.91 18.74
C CYS A 435 14.12 15.52 18.96
N PRO A 436 13.64 15.42 20.22
CA PRO A 436 12.21 15.27 20.50
C PRO A 436 11.43 16.48 19.99
N ARG A 437 10.40 16.23 19.18
CA ARG A 437 9.52 17.27 18.61
C ARG A 437 8.12 17.24 19.23
N GLY A 438 7.72 16.12 19.79
CA GLY A 438 6.42 15.89 20.40
C GLY A 438 6.15 14.39 20.49
N THR A 439 4.91 14.01 20.32
CA THR A 439 4.45 12.62 20.33
C THR A 439 4.14 12.13 18.91
N MET A 440 4.01 10.82 18.72
CA MET A 440 3.58 10.29 17.42
C MET A 440 2.13 10.66 17.09
N TYR A 441 1.32 11.07 18.06
CA TYR A 441 0.01 11.65 17.79
C TYR A 441 0.14 13.07 17.21
N ASP A 442 1.10 13.89 17.70
CA ASP A 442 1.40 15.19 17.09
C ASP A 442 1.89 15.03 15.63
N PHE A 443 2.68 13.97 15.34
CA PHE A 443 3.02 13.62 13.97
C PHE A 443 1.80 13.30 13.10
N TYR A 444 0.82 12.53 13.66
CA TYR A 444 -0.43 12.24 12.97
C TYR A 444 -1.19 13.53 12.64
N GLU A 445 -1.34 14.44 13.60
CA GLU A 445 -2.05 15.69 13.40
C GLU A 445 -1.36 16.62 12.39
N GLU A 446 -0.01 16.64 12.37
CA GLU A 446 0.75 17.52 11.49
C GLU A 446 0.80 17.00 10.04
N TYR A 447 0.94 15.68 9.84
CA TYR A 447 1.17 15.09 8.51
C TYR A 447 0.06 14.15 8.05
N TRP A 448 -0.30 13.13 8.81
CA TRP A 448 -1.15 12.06 8.29
C TRP A 448 -2.62 12.42 8.25
N ARG A 449 -3.11 13.24 9.16
CA ARG A 449 -4.49 13.73 9.11
C ARG A 449 -4.73 14.60 7.86
N PRO A 450 -3.97 15.69 7.59
CA PRO A 450 -4.16 16.46 6.36
C PRO A 450 -3.88 15.64 5.10
N PHE A 451 -2.96 14.68 5.17
CA PHE A 451 -2.68 13.80 4.05
C PHE A 451 -3.84 12.84 3.77
N GLY A 452 -4.47 12.26 4.79
CA GLY A 452 -5.67 11.44 4.64
C GLY A 452 -6.82 12.20 3.99
N ALA A 453 -7.04 13.46 4.35
CA ALA A 453 -8.03 14.32 3.71
C ALA A 453 -7.68 14.61 2.24
N LEU A 454 -6.39 14.84 1.93
CA LEU A 454 -5.94 15.04 0.55
C LEU A 454 -6.16 13.79 -0.32
N LEU A 455 -5.92 12.59 0.23
CA LEU A 455 -6.14 11.36 -0.54
C LEU A 455 -7.60 11.19 -0.96
N VAL A 456 -8.55 11.47 -0.08
CA VAL A 456 -9.98 11.44 -0.41
C VAL A 456 -10.29 12.42 -1.55
N LYS A 457 -9.76 13.65 -1.47
CA LYS A 457 -9.93 14.63 -2.54
C LYS A 457 -9.36 14.14 -3.88
N MET A 458 -8.17 13.51 -3.88
CA MET A 458 -7.58 12.94 -5.09
C MET A 458 -8.42 11.78 -5.65
N GLU A 459 -9.01 10.97 -4.81
CA GLU A 459 -9.92 9.90 -5.21
C GLU A 459 -11.18 10.48 -5.87
N THR A 460 -11.76 11.55 -5.32
CA THR A 460 -12.91 12.27 -5.91
C THR A 460 -12.56 12.88 -7.28
N GLU A 461 -11.38 13.50 -7.43
CA GLU A 461 -10.96 14.11 -8.68
C GLU A 461 -10.73 13.07 -9.80
N GLY A 462 -10.10 11.94 -9.50
CA GLY A 462 -9.86 10.84 -10.44
C GLY A 462 -9.05 11.23 -11.69
N MET A 463 -8.75 10.25 -12.55
CA MET A 463 -8.00 10.43 -13.80
C MET A 463 -8.91 10.25 -15.03
N LEU A 464 -8.93 11.23 -15.93
CA LEU A 464 -9.67 11.10 -17.19
C LEU A 464 -8.96 10.11 -18.13
N VAL A 465 -9.75 9.21 -18.74
CA VAL A 465 -9.23 8.16 -19.63
C VAL A 465 -9.95 8.14 -20.96
N ASP A 466 -9.18 8.15 -22.04
CA ASP A 466 -9.68 7.95 -23.40
C ASP A 466 -9.96 6.46 -23.68
N ARG A 467 -11.22 6.08 -23.50
CA ARG A 467 -11.68 4.70 -23.74
C ARG A 467 -11.69 4.32 -25.22
N ALA A 468 -11.82 5.28 -26.14
CA ALA A 468 -11.79 5.00 -27.58
C ALA A 468 -10.39 4.56 -27.98
N TYR A 469 -9.37 5.28 -27.51
CA TYR A 469 -7.98 4.88 -27.68
C TYR A 469 -7.68 3.50 -27.06
N LEU A 470 -8.15 3.22 -25.85
CA LEU A 470 -7.98 1.92 -25.20
C LEU A 470 -8.62 0.79 -26.00
N SER A 471 -9.80 0.99 -26.56
CA SER A 471 -10.48 -0.01 -27.40
C SER A 471 -9.70 -0.29 -28.69
N GLU A 472 -9.05 0.70 -29.27
CA GLU A 472 -8.25 0.52 -30.48
C GLU A 472 -6.97 -0.27 -30.22
N ILE A 473 -6.25 0.07 -29.15
CA ILE A 473 -5.05 -0.70 -28.76
C ILE A 473 -5.39 -2.11 -28.31
N GLU A 474 -6.57 -2.34 -27.71
CA GLU A 474 -7.04 -3.70 -27.38
C GLU A 474 -7.20 -4.55 -28.63
N LYS A 475 -7.87 -4.03 -29.67
CA LYS A 475 -8.02 -4.73 -30.96
C LYS A 475 -6.67 -5.10 -31.56
N THR A 476 -5.74 -4.16 -31.56
CA THR A 476 -4.37 -4.37 -32.02
C THR A 476 -3.66 -5.46 -31.21
N ALA A 477 -3.73 -5.39 -29.89
CA ALA A 477 -3.10 -6.36 -28.99
C ALA A 477 -3.70 -7.77 -29.16
N VAL A 478 -5.03 -7.88 -29.33
CA VAL A 478 -5.72 -9.16 -29.58
C VAL A 478 -5.30 -9.75 -30.92
N ALA A 479 -5.16 -8.93 -31.98
CA ALA A 479 -4.69 -9.38 -33.29
C ALA A 479 -3.25 -9.88 -33.23
N GLU A 480 -2.33 -9.14 -32.63
CA GLU A 480 -0.93 -9.55 -32.47
C GLU A 480 -0.82 -10.83 -31.62
N ARG A 481 -1.58 -10.92 -30.53
CA ARG A 481 -1.68 -12.12 -29.72
C ARG A 481 -2.08 -13.35 -30.54
N LYS A 482 -3.09 -13.20 -31.40
CA LYS A 482 -3.55 -14.28 -32.27
C LYS A 482 -2.43 -14.75 -33.18
N LEU A 483 -1.72 -13.83 -33.84
CA LEU A 483 -0.58 -14.16 -34.71
C LEU A 483 0.50 -14.93 -33.94
N ALA A 484 0.84 -14.51 -32.72
CA ALA A 484 1.81 -15.20 -31.89
C ALA A 484 1.34 -16.60 -31.47
N VAL A 485 0.03 -16.78 -31.16
CA VAL A 485 -0.58 -18.09 -30.86
C VAL A 485 -0.51 -19.01 -32.07
N ASP A 486 -0.90 -18.53 -33.26
CA ASP A 486 -0.87 -19.30 -34.50
C ASP A 486 0.57 -19.72 -34.83
N LYS A 487 1.56 -18.80 -34.75
CA LYS A 487 2.97 -19.09 -34.94
C LYS A 487 3.49 -20.21 -34.02
N PHE A 488 3.13 -20.18 -32.73
CA PHE A 488 3.54 -21.23 -31.80
C PHE A 488 2.84 -22.55 -32.10
N ARG A 489 1.54 -22.55 -32.31
CA ARG A 489 0.72 -23.76 -32.58
C ARG A 489 1.15 -24.44 -33.88
N ASP A 490 1.43 -23.68 -34.93
CA ASP A 490 1.91 -24.21 -36.23
C ASP A 490 3.30 -24.88 -36.10
N TRP A 491 4.20 -24.27 -35.35
CA TRP A 491 5.48 -24.89 -35.03
C TRP A 491 5.32 -26.16 -34.20
N ALA A 492 4.57 -26.13 -33.12
CA ALA A 492 4.37 -27.26 -32.21
C ALA A 492 3.65 -28.43 -32.89
N SER A 493 2.75 -28.14 -33.83
CA SER A 493 2.00 -29.16 -34.59
C SER A 493 2.90 -29.99 -35.51
N LYS A 494 4.09 -29.50 -35.89
CA LYS A 494 5.11 -30.27 -36.63
C LYS A 494 5.61 -31.50 -35.85
N TYR A 495 5.55 -31.44 -34.52
CA TYR A 495 6.03 -32.48 -33.61
C TYR A 495 4.86 -33.24 -32.95
N CYS A 496 3.76 -32.55 -32.63
CA CYS A 496 2.54 -33.12 -32.02
C CYS A 496 1.30 -32.52 -32.70
N LEU A 497 0.65 -33.26 -33.59
CA LEU A 497 -0.47 -32.78 -34.42
C LEU A 497 -1.56 -32.10 -33.63
N ASP A 498 -1.91 -32.64 -32.46
CA ASP A 498 -2.97 -32.10 -31.59
C ASP A 498 -2.55 -30.78 -30.89
N ALA A 499 -1.26 -30.43 -30.93
CA ALA A 499 -0.77 -29.15 -30.38
C ALA A 499 -1.36 -27.93 -31.13
N LYS A 500 -1.81 -28.10 -32.38
CA LYS A 500 -2.55 -27.08 -33.13
C LYS A 500 -3.75 -26.53 -32.36
N TYR A 501 -4.37 -27.35 -31.52
CA TYR A 501 -5.61 -27.00 -30.79
C TYR A 501 -5.38 -26.79 -29.29
N MET A 502 -4.15 -26.83 -28.85
CA MET A 502 -3.84 -26.67 -27.43
C MET A 502 -4.17 -25.27 -26.90
N ASN A 503 -4.48 -25.21 -25.61
CA ASN A 503 -4.54 -23.93 -24.90
C ASN A 503 -3.14 -23.51 -24.45
N VAL A 504 -2.55 -22.54 -25.13
CA VAL A 504 -1.20 -22.00 -24.87
C VAL A 504 -1.06 -21.36 -23.49
N ASN A 505 -2.16 -20.96 -22.86
CA ASN A 505 -2.18 -20.39 -21.50
C ASN A 505 -2.30 -21.44 -20.39
N SER A 506 -2.30 -22.74 -20.77
CA SER A 506 -2.39 -23.82 -19.80
C SER A 506 -1.00 -24.35 -19.43
N ASP A 507 -0.53 -24.02 -18.23
CA ASP A 507 0.74 -24.53 -17.68
C ASP A 507 0.85 -26.06 -17.79
N ILE A 508 -0.27 -26.76 -17.58
CA ILE A 508 -0.29 -28.23 -17.62
C ILE A 508 -0.09 -28.74 -19.05
N GLN A 509 -0.68 -28.08 -20.05
CA GLN A 509 -0.50 -28.45 -21.46
C GLN A 509 0.90 -28.09 -21.96
N LEU A 510 1.43 -26.93 -21.61
CA LEU A 510 2.81 -26.55 -21.96
C LEU A 510 3.84 -27.49 -21.29
N ARG A 511 3.61 -27.84 -20.01
CA ARG A 511 4.46 -28.80 -19.30
C ARG A 511 4.40 -30.18 -19.93
N GLN A 512 3.23 -30.62 -20.41
CA GLN A 512 3.07 -31.88 -21.14
C GLN A 512 3.84 -31.86 -22.46
N LEU A 513 3.90 -30.72 -23.13
CA LEU A 513 4.59 -30.59 -24.43
C LEU A 513 6.12 -30.55 -24.27
N PHE A 514 6.64 -29.80 -23.29
CA PHE A 514 8.08 -29.60 -23.14
C PHE A 514 8.76 -30.56 -22.16
N PHE A 515 8.05 -31.12 -21.19
CA PHE A 515 8.64 -31.81 -20.05
C PHE A 515 7.94 -33.14 -19.73
N ALA A 516 7.43 -33.84 -20.76
CA ALA A 516 6.91 -35.21 -20.60
C ALA A 516 8.01 -36.16 -20.16
N GLY A 517 7.70 -37.09 -19.27
CA GLY A 517 8.68 -38.09 -18.81
C GLY A 517 9.62 -37.63 -17.69
N ILE A 518 9.54 -36.39 -17.24
CA ILE A 518 10.43 -35.84 -16.21
C ILE A 518 9.94 -36.18 -14.82
N GLU A 519 10.87 -36.51 -13.92
CA GLU A 519 10.62 -36.79 -12.51
C GLU A 519 10.41 -35.52 -11.68
N ASN A 520 9.53 -35.58 -10.70
CA ASN A 520 9.26 -34.47 -9.77
C ASN A 520 10.44 -34.26 -8.80
N ARG A 521 10.95 -33.04 -8.73
CA ARG A 521 12.10 -32.69 -7.88
C ARG A 521 11.87 -32.92 -6.38
N HIS A 522 10.60 -32.81 -5.92
CA HIS A 522 10.24 -32.89 -4.49
C HIS A 522 9.71 -34.28 -4.09
N LYS A 523 9.32 -35.10 -5.09
CA LYS A 523 8.69 -36.40 -4.85
C LYS A 523 9.33 -37.43 -5.77
N SER A 524 10.33 -38.14 -5.25
CA SER A 524 11.01 -39.19 -6.01
C SER A 524 10.04 -40.30 -6.44
N GLY A 525 10.15 -40.72 -7.69
CA GLY A 525 9.28 -41.70 -8.32
C GLY A 525 7.98 -41.17 -8.92
N GLU A 526 7.64 -39.90 -8.72
CA GLU A 526 6.52 -39.24 -9.40
C GLU A 526 6.97 -38.71 -10.75
N ILE A 527 6.64 -39.39 -11.85
CA ILE A 527 7.05 -39.02 -13.22
C ILE A 527 5.88 -38.37 -13.96
N TRP A 528 6.16 -37.29 -14.69
CA TRP A 528 5.17 -36.66 -15.56
C TRP A 528 4.85 -37.61 -16.73
N PRO A 529 3.55 -37.88 -17.04
CA PRO A 529 3.20 -38.87 -18.05
C PRO A 529 3.76 -38.53 -19.44
N GLN A 530 4.16 -39.53 -20.20
CA GLN A 530 4.65 -39.35 -21.58
C GLN A 530 3.60 -38.77 -22.51
N SER A 531 2.34 -39.07 -22.28
CA SER A 531 1.22 -38.46 -23.01
C SER A 531 0.01 -38.25 -22.10
N LYS A 532 -0.78 -37.21 -22.38
CA LYS A 532 -1.98 -36.89 -21.61
C LYS A 532 -3.07 -36.30 -22.49
N THR A 533 -4.31 -36.69 -22.18
CA THR A 533 -5.50 -36.23 -22.89
C THR A 533 -6.13 -35.03 -22.18
N PHE A 534 -6.52 -34.02 -22.96
CA PHE A 534 -7.13 -32.79 -22.47
C PHE A 534 -8.42 -32.47 -23.20
N LYS A 535 -9.37 -31.85 -22.51
CA LYS A 535 -10.56 -31.22 -23.11
C LYS A 535 -10.26 -29.73 -23.32
N VAL A 536 -10.33 -29.25 -24.54
CA VAL A 536 -10.13 -27.86 -24.94
C VAL A 536 -11.36 -27.31 -25.62
N LEU A 537 -11.52 -25.98 -25.65
CA LEU A 537 -12.59 -25.35 -26.39
C LEU A 537 -12.46 -25.66 -27.89
N ASN A 538 -13.57 -25.80 -28.58
CA ASN A 538 -13.64 -26.09 -30.02
C ASN A 538 -13.93 -24.77 -30.75
N ASP A 539 -12.94 -23.89 -30.79
CA ASP A 539 -13.05 -22.52 -31.31
C ASP A 539 -13.33 -22.52 -32.84
N GLU A 540 -12.89 -23.57 -33.56
CA GLU A 540 -13.07 -23.71 -34.99
C GLU A 540 -14.46 -24.31 -35.36
N ASN A 541 -15.28 -24.67 -34.37
CA ASN A 541 -16.59 -25.32 -34.54
C ASN A 541 -16.53 -26.59 -35.45
N VAL A 542 -15.40 -27.27 -35.49
CA VAL A 542 -15.21 -28.48 -36.28
C VAL A 542 -16.04 -29.61 -35.67
N ALA A 543 -16.88 -30.21 -36.47
CA ALA A 543 -17.67 -31.40 -36.11
C ALA A 543 -17.31 -32.58 -37.04
N PRO A 544 -17.32 -33.83 -36.54
CA PRO A 544 -17.35 -34.99 -37.43
C PRO A 544 -18.56 -34.96 -38.34
N GLU A 545 -18.39 -35.50 -39.54
CA GLU A 545 -19.49 -35.56 -40.51
C GLU A 545 -20.78 -36.08 -39.86
N GLY A 546 -21.88 -35.35 -40.07
CA GLY A 546 -23.20 -35.71 -39.55
C GLY A 546 -23.49 -35.38 -38.08
N LYS A 547 -22.58 -34.72 -37.33
CA LYS A 547 -22.82 -34.33 -35.93
C LYS A 547 -22.73 -32.80 -35.71
N LYS A 548 -23.58 -32.28 -34.83
CA LYS A 548 -23.44 -30.88 -34.40
C LYS A 548 -22.09 -30.67 -33.69
N PRO A 549 -21.40 -29.52 -33.89
CA PRO A 549 -20.13 -29.23 -33.23
C PRO A 549 -20.30 -29.22 -31.70
N SER A 550 -19.45 -29.97 -31.03
CA SER A 550 -19.40 -29.96 -29.57
C SER A 550 -18.61 -28.73 -29.09
N LYS A 551 -19.05 -28.09 -27.97
CA LYS A 551 -18.35 -26.96 -27.34
C LYS A 551 -16.89 -27.30 -26.95
N PHE A 552 -16.60 -28.57 -26.75
CA PHE A 552 -15.26 -29.05 -26.37
C PHE A 552 -14.81 -30.13 -27.34
N ARG A 553 -13.52 -30.12 -27.67
CA ARG A 553 -12.82 -31.22 -28.34
C ARG A 553 -11.80 -31.86 -27.39
N THR A 554 -11.47 -33.12 -27.66
CA THR A 554 -10.45 -33.87 -26.92
C THR A 554 -9.18 -33.89 -27.74
N ILE A 555 -8.03 -33.52 -27.13
CA ILE A 555 -6.70 -33.54 -27.73
C ILE A 555 -5.77 -34.42 -26.89
N LYS A 556 -4.80 -35.08 -27.51
CA LYS A 556 -3.78 -35.87 -26.86
C LYS A 556 -2.40 -35.25 -27.10
N LEU A 557 -1.78 -34.71 -26.03
CA LEU A 557 -0.43 -34.13 -26.10
C LEU A 557 0.61 -35.11 -25.59
N HIS A 558 1.75 -35.16 -26.24
CA HIS A 558 2.98 -35.89 -25.84
C HIS A 558 4.17 -34.96 -25.86
N GLY A 559 5.28 -35.40 -25.27
CA GLY A 559 6.55 -34.65 -25.28
C GLY A 559 7.09 -34.46 -26.70
N ILE A 560 7.60 -33.27 -26.98
CA ILE A 560 8.18 -32.93 -28.32
C ILE A 560 9.70 -32.82 -28.30
N VAL A 561 10.32 -32.97 -27.12
CA VAL A 561 11.75 -32.91 -26.92
C VAL A 561 12.14 -33.75 -25.71
N GLU A 562 13.30 -34.42 -25.73
CA GLU A 562 13.71 -35.33 -24.66
C GLU A 562 14.69 -34.67 -23.68
N ASP A 563 15.66 -33.89 -24.15
CA ASP A 563 16.74 -33.33 -23.31
C ASP A 563 16.69 -31.80 -23.15
N LEU A 564 15.52 -31.28 -22.81
CA LEU A 564 15.41 -29.85 -22.55
C LEU A 564 15.93 -29.51 -21.14
N LYS A 565 16.99 -28.71 -21.06
CA LYS A 565 17.57 -28.29 -19.79
C LYS A 565 16.58 -27.49 -18.94
N ILE A 566 16.43 -27.87 -17.66
CA ILE A 566 15.51 -27.25 -16.71
C ILE A 566 16.34 -26.44 -15.70
N ASP A 567 16.20 -25.12 -15.75
CA ASP A 567 16.87 -24.24 -14.80
C ASP A 567 15.93 -23.79 -13.65
N MET A 568 14.60 -23.84 -13.86
CA MET A 568 13.61 -23.36 -12.91
C MET A 568 12.51 -24.38 -12.65
N PHE A 569 12.12 -24.50 -11.36
CA PHE A 569 11.04 -25.37 -10.91
C PHE A 569 9.96 -24.55 -10.19
N ALA A 570 8.71 -24.97 -10.36
CA ALA A 570 7.57 -24.45 -9.63
C ALA A 570 7.61 -24.92 -8.16
N PRO A 571 6.89 -24.28 -7.23
CA PRO A 571 6.86 -24.67 -5.81
C PRO A 571 6.37 -26.12 -5.56
N ASN A 572 5.64 -26.69 -6.50
CA ASN A 572 5.16 -28.09 -6.44
C ASN A 572 6.17 -29.13 -6.95
N GLY A 573 7.42 -28.71 -7.27
CA GLY A 573 8.51 -29.57 -7.70
C GLY A 573 8.53 -29.93 -9.19
N TRP A 574 7.57 -29.45 -9.99
CA TRP A 574 7.55 -29.65 -11.44
C TRP A 574 8.31 -28.54 -12.18
N PRO A 575 8.84 -28.78 -13.42
CA PRO A 575 9.43 -27.74 -14.23
C PRO A 575 8.53 -26.53 -14.40
N SER A 576 9.12 -25.33 -14.30
CA SER A 576 8.40 -24.07 -14.50
C SER A 576 8.23 -23.78 -16.00
N VAL A 577 7.03 -23.32 -16.35
CA VAL A 577 6.70 -22.77 -17.68
C VAL A 577 6.38 -21.26 -17.58
N SER A 578 6.88 -20.59 -16.54
CA SER A 578 6.77 -19.14 -16.40
C SER A 578 7.51 -18.39 -17.51
N ILE A 579 7.15 -17.12 -17.72
CA ILE A 579 7.84 -16.25 -18.68
C ILE A 579 9.37 -16.28 -18.49
N ASP A 580 9.85 -16.24 -17.24
CA ASP A 580 11.28 -16.20 -16.97
C ASP A 580 11.96 -17.53 -17.34
N ALA A 581 11.30 -18.67 -17.10
CA ALA A 581 11.79 -19.98 -17.54
C ALA A 581 11.80 -20.09 -19.07
N LEU A 582 10.73 -19.63 -19.73
CA LEU A 582 10.64 -19.67 -21.20
C LEU A 582 11.65 -18.73 -21.88
N LYS A 583 11.97 -17.58 -21.29
CA LYS A 583 13.00 -16.67 -21.80
C LYS A 583 14.38 -17.34 -21.85
N THR A 584 14.75 -18.07 -20.80
CA THR A 584 16.02 -18.81 -20.78
C THR A 584 16.06 -19.89 -21.87
N LEU A 585 14.90 -20.48 -22.23
CA LEU A 585 14.80 -21.47 -23.31
C LEU A 585 14.90 -20.82 -24.70
N SER A 586 14.36 -19.59 -24.87
CA SER A 586 14.13 -18.93 -26.13
C SER A 586 15.08 -17.76 -26.43
N GLU A 587 16.13 -17.55 -25.62
CA GLU A 587 17.03 -16.40 -25.82
C GLU A 587 17.43 -16.27 -27.27
N LEU A 588 17.26 -15.07 -27.83
CA LEU A 588 17.58 -14.74 -29.21
C LEU A 588 18.71 -13.70 -29.22
N PRO A 589 19.74 -13.85 -30.09
CA PRO A 589 20.76 -12.84 -30.22
C PRO A 589 20.19 -11.54 -30.82
N GLU A 590 20.79 -10.40 -30.47
CA GLU A 590 20.41 -9.06 -31.00
C GLU A 590 20.68 -8.94 -32.51
N GLN A 591 21.61 -9.70 -33.02
CA GLN A 591 21.91 -9.85 -34.48
C GLN A 591 21.81 -11.33 -34.82
N ASP A 592 21.37 -11.65 -36.03
CA ASP A 592 21.19 -13.03 -36.50
C ASP A 592 22.59 -13.69 -36.78
N ILE A 593 23.37 -13.87 -35.71
CA ILE A 593 24.70 -14.48 -35.72
C ILE A 593 24.52 -15.99 -35.63
N GLU A 594 25.29 -16.74 -36.43
CA GLU A 594 25.20 -18.22 -36.42
C GLU A 594 25.80 -18.89 -35.17
N GLU A 595 26.30 -18.12 -34.23
CA GLU A 595 26.97 -18.65 -33.05
C GLU A 595 25.99 -19.32 -32.06
N ALA A 596 26.09 -20.63 -31.91
CA ALA A 596 25.23 -21.47 -31.06
C ALA A 596 25.22 -21.07 -29.58
N SER A 597 26.19 -20.29 -29.12
CA SER A 597 26.32 -19.77 -27.77
C SER A 597 25.39 -18.61 -27.50
N SER A 598 24.85 -17.95 -28.52
CA SER A 598 23.99 -16.76 -28.43
C SER A 598 22.51 -17.08 -28.36
N TYR A 599 22.12 -18.36 -28.54
CA TYR A 599 20.73 -18.82 -28.45
C TYR A 599 20.42 -19.50 -27.13
N GLY A 600 19.16 -19.46 -26.70
CA GLY A 600 18.66 -20.15 -25.52
C GLY A 600 18.82 -21.68 -25.58
N THR A 601 18.59 -22.35 -24.44
CA THR A 601 18.86 -23.78 -24.30
C THR A 601 18.03 -24.66 -25.24
N ALA A 602 16.89 -24.18 -25.73
CA ALA A 602 16.07 -24.86 -26.74
C ALA A 602 16.80 -25.04 -28.08
N TYR A 603 17.70 -24.15 -28.43
CA TYR A 603 18.47 -24.27 -29.71
C TYR A 603 19.17 -25.62 -29.82
N LYS A 604 19.90 -26.01 -28.76
CA LYS A 604 20.64 -27.30 -28.74
C LYS A 604 19.69 -28.49 -28.60
N ALA A 605 18.65 -28.38 -27.76
CA ALA A 605 17.69 -29.44 -27.53
C ALA A 605 16.90 -29.86 -28.79
N PHE A 606 16.64 -28.91 -29.71
CA PHE A 606 16.01 -29.18 -31.03
C PHE A 606 17.00 -29.44 -32.17
N GLY A 607 18.28 -29.80 -31.85
CA GLY A 607 19.29 -30.24 -32.82
C GLY A 607 20.01 -29.10 -33.54
N GLY A 608 19.94 -27.86 -33.05
CA GLY A 608 20.69 -26.72 -33.62
C GLY A 608 20.25 -26.30 -35.02
N GLY A 609 21.07 -25.47 -35.70
CA GLY A 609 20.80 -24.99 -37.04
C GLY A 609 19.41 -24.37 -37.21
N LYS A 610 18.79 -24.61 -38.36
CA LYS A 610 17.46 -24.07 -38.68
C LYS A 610 16.35 -24.53 -37.70
N LYS A 611 16.38 -25.81 -37.29
CA LYS A 611 15.36 -26.35 -36.34
C LYS A 611 15.51 -25.74 -34.95
N GLY A 612 16.74 -25.54 -34.46
CA GLY A 612 17.00 -24.87 -33.18
C GLY A 612 16.58 -23.39 -33.18
N LYS A 613 16.87 -22.65 -34.27
CA LYS A 613 16.39 -21.27 -34.46
C LYS A 613 14.86 -21.23 -34.45
N GLU A 614 14.17 -22.07 -35.23
CA GLU A 614 12.69 -22.15 -35.24
C GLU A 614 12.13 -22.42 -33.84
N ALA A 615 12.74 -23.30 -33.06
CA ALA A 615 12.31 -23.59 -31.70
C ALA A 615 12.43 -22.37 -30.78
N CYS A 616 13.57 -21.68 -30.79
CA CYS A 616 13.73 -20.47 -30.00
C CYS A 616 12.72 -19.37 -30.38
N HIS A 617 12.50 -19.15 -31.68
CA HIS A 617 11.48 -18.19 -32.15
C HIS A 617 10.05 -18.57 -31.77
N ALA A 618 9.71 -19.86 -31.78
CA ALA A 618 8.40 -20.33 -31.38
C ALA A 618 8.18 -20.18 -29.87
N ILE A 619 9.19 -20.50 -29.05
CA ILE A 619 9.12 -20.30 -27.59
C ILE A 619 9.13 -18.80 -27.24
N ALA A 620 9.85 -17.98 -28.00
CA ALA A 620 9.80 -16.51 -27.84
C ALA A 620 8.38 -15.97 -28.12
N ALA A 621 7.66 -16.56 -29.09
CA ALA A 621 6.25 -16.21 -29.32
C ALA A 621 5.37 -16.54 -28.11
N LEU A 622 5.63 -17.62 -27.34
CA LEU A 622 4.94 -17.86 -26.05
C LEU A 622 5.21 -16.75 -25.04
N CYS A 623 6.46 -16.29 -24.92
CA CYS A 623 6.78 -15.16 -24.04
C CYS A 623 6.05 -13.88 -24.45
N GLU A 624 5.89 -13.68 -25.76
CA GLU A 624 5.12 -12.57 -26.31
C GLU A 624 3.64 -12.68 -25.97
N ILE A 625 3.01 -13.86 -26.16
CA ILE A 625 1.61 -14.13 -25.78
C ILE A 625 1.38 -13.77 -24.30
N PHE A 626 2.20 -14.27 -23.39
CA PHE A 626 2.04 -14.00 -21.96
C PHE A 626 2.24 -12.52 -21.60
N SER A 627 3.15 -11.83 -22.32
CA SER A 627 3.37 -10.41 -22.15
C SER A 627 2.17 -9.61 -22.63
N ILE A 628 1.60 -9.94 -23.78
CA ILE A 628 0.40 -9.30 -24.32
C ILE A 628 -0.82 -9.60 -23.44
N ASP A 629 -1.02 -10.86 -23.03
CA ASP A 629 -2.10 -11.23 -22.12
C ASP A 629 -2.08 -10.46 -20.81
N LYS A 630 -0.86 -10.23 -20.27
CA LYS A 630 -0.68 -9.40 -19.08
C LYS A 630 -1.04 -7.95 -19.35
N LEU A 631 -0.64 -7.38 -20.49
CA LEU A 631 -0.98 -6.00 -20.83
C LEU A 631 -2.50 -5.84 -21.01
N ILE A 632 -3.15 -6.75 -21.72
CA ILE A 632 -4.60 -6.75 -21.90
C ILE A 632 -5.33 -6.88 -20.56
N SER A 633 -5.04 -7.95 -19.81
CA SER A 633 -5.80 -8.30 -18.60
C SER A 633 -5.55 -7.39 -17.40
N SER A 634 -4.33 -6.84 -17.28
CA SER A 634 -3.95 -6.05 -16.10
C SER A 634 -4.00 -4.53 -16.31
N PHE A 635 -3.95 -4.06 -17.58
CA PHE A 635 -3.81 -2.63 -17.85
C PHE A 635 -4.81 -2.09 -18.87
N ILE A 636 -5.23 -2.85 -19.88
CA ILE A 636 -6.16 -2.35 -20.90
C ILE A 636 -7.61 -2.58 -20.48
N LEU A 637 -8.01 -3.83 -20.23
CA LEU A 637 -9.39 -4.18 -19.85
C LEU A 637 -9.84 -3.52 -18.54
N PRO A 638 -9.03 -3.49 -17.46
CA PRO A 638 -9.47 -2.88 -16.21
C PRO A 638 -9.75 -1.38 -16.31
N LEU A 639 -9.24 -0.69 -17.33
CA LEU A 639 -9.47 0.75 -17.54
C LEU A 639 -10.70 1.05 -18.40
N GLN A 640 -11.39 0.03 -18.93
CA GLN A 640 -12.54 0.18 -19.81
C GLN A 640 -13.88 -0.17 -19.14
N GLY A 641 -13.85 -0.75 -17.91
CA GLY A 641 -15.06 -1.18 -17.19
C GLY A 641 -15.94 0.01 -16.78
N ASP A 642 -17.27 -0.13 -16.94
CA ASP A 642 -18.22 0.91 -16.52
C ASP A 642 -18.33 1.04 -14.99
N ASN A 643 -17.92 0.01 -14.26
CA ASN A 643 -17.94 -0.07 -12.81
C ASN A 643 -16.73 0.60 -12.12
N ILE A 644 -15.80 1.18 -12.87
CA ILE A 644 -14.60 1.84 -12.34
C ILE A 644 -14.48 3.30 -12.76
N SER A 645 -15.35 3.77 -13.63
CA SER A 645 -15.36 5.17 -14.05
C SER A 645 -16.75 5.77 -13.92
N CYS A 646 -16.77 7.00 -13.46
CA CYS A 646 -17.97 7.80 -13.36
C CYS A 646 -18.53 8.24 -14.74
N LYS A 647 -19.65 8.95 -14.73
CA LYS A 647 -20.31 9.53 -15.92
C LYS A 647 -19.37 10.41 -16.75
N GLU A 648 -18.39 11.05 -16.10
CA GLU A 648 -17.39 11.90 -16.74
C GLU A 648 -16.21 11.12 -17.33
N ARG A 649 -16.22 9.80 -17.32
CA ARG A 649 -15.15 8.89 -17.80
C ARG A 649 -13.84 9.01 -16.99
N ARG A 650 -13.93 9.50 -15.76
CA ARG A 650 -12.78 9.52 -14.84
C ARG A 650 -12.70 8.21 -14.08
N ILE A 651 -11.50 7.75 -13.85
CA ILE A 651 -11.23 6.56 -13.05
C ILE A 651 -10.82 7.00 -11.64
N HIS A 652 -11.59 6.57 -10.66
CA HIS A 652 -11.41 6.87 -9.25
C HIS A 652 -10.79 5.67 -8.54
N CYS A 653 -9.46 5.63 -8.44
CA CYS A 653 -8.79 4.55 -7.73
C CYS A 653 -8.78 4.81 -6.22
N SER A 654 -8.94 3.76 -5.42
CA SER A 654 -8.79 3.86 -3.96
C SER A 654 -7.31 3.98 -3.58
N LEU A 655 -6.96 5.03 -2.83
CA LEU A 655 -5.61 5.35 -2.38
C LEU A 655 -5.46 5.05 -0.87
N ASN A 656 -4.44 4.30 -0.49
CA ASN A 656 -4.29 3.88 0.89
C ASN A 656 -2.83 4.00 1.36
N ILE A 657 -2.64 4.48 2.60
CA ILE A 657 -1.35 4.44 3.32
C ILE A 657 -1.21 3.05 3.95
N ASN A 658 -1.11 1.99 3.15
CA ASN A 658 -1.18 0.61 3.68
C ASN A 658 0.09 -0.22 3.49
N THR A 659 1.18 0.38 3.05
CA THR A 659 2.48 -0.30 2.94
C THR A 659 3.29 -0.21 4.23
N GLU A 660 4.18 -1.17 4.46
CA GLU A 660 5.04 -1.19 5.64
C GLU A 660 6.03 0.00 5.70
N THR A 661 6.30 0.65 4.57
CA THR A 661 7.18 1.81 4.45
C THR A 661 6.44 3.15 4.50
N GLY A 662 5.11 3.13 4.41
CA GLY A 662 4.27 4.33 4.34
C GLY A 662 4.09 4.88 2.92
N ARG A 663 4.57 4.16 1.88
CA ARG A 663 4.21 4.47 0.48
C ARG A 663 2.72 4.26 0.27
N LEU A 664 2.12 5.06 -0.58
CA LEU A 664 0.76 4.85 -1.04
C LEU A 664 0.64 3.56 -1.84
N SER A 665 -0.52 2.97 -1.80
CA SER A 665 -0.94 1.94 -2.74
C SER A 665 -2.28 2.34 -3.37
N ALA A 666 -2.42 2.04 -4.65
CA ALA A 666 -3.67 2.23 -5.40
C ALA A 666 -4.31 0.87 -5.70
N ARG A 667 -5.64 0.84 -5.67
CA ARG A 667 -6.41 -0.36 -6.04
C ARG A 667 -7.73 0.04 -6.70
N ILE A 668 -8.29 -0.85 -7.46
CA ILE A 668 -9.62 -0.75 -8.10
C ILE A 668 -9.75 0.52 -8.97
N PRO A 669 -8.95 0.64 -10.05
CA PRO A 669 -7.81 -0.19 -10.44
C PRO A 669 -6.49 0.29 -9.83
N ASN A 670 -5.41 -0.50 -9.92
CA ASN A 670 -4.10 -0.04 -9.50
C ASN A 670 -3.46 0.85 -10.58
N LEU A 671 -3.62 2.15 -10.46
CA LEU A 671 -3.05 3.13 -11.40
C LEU A 671 -1.53 3.34 -11.22
N GLN A 672 -0.96 2.98 -10.06
CA GLN A 672 0.48 3.14 -9.79
C GLN A 672 1.36 2.11 -10.51
N ASN A 673 0.79 1.02 -11.01
CA ASN A 673 1.54 -0.06 -11.66
C ASN A 673 1.52 0.02 -13.19
N GLN A 674 1.09 1.15 -13.79
CA GLN A 674 1.08 1.28 -15.24
C GLN A 674 2.47 1.03 -15.84
N PRO A 675 2.56 0.37 -17.04
CA PRO A 675 3.83 0.00 -17.63
C PRO A 675 4.75 1.23 -17.76
N ALA A 676 6.04 1.04 -17.44
CA ALA A 676 7.03 2.08 -17.67
C ALA A 676 7.17 2.35 -19.18
N HIS A 677 7.46 3.59 -19.55
CA HIS A 677 7.55 4.07 -20.95
C HIS A 677 8.36 3.13 -21.87
N GLU A 678 9.49 2.62 -21.39
CA GLU A 678 10.35 1.68 -22.11
C GLU A 678 9.71 0.29 -22.35
N LYS A 679 8.67 -0.07 -21.58
CA LYS A 679 7.98 -1.38 -21.60
C LYS A 679 6.54 -1.27 -22.07
N ASP A 680 6.09 -0.07 -22.39
CA ASP A 680 4.71 0.24 -22.79
C ASP A 680 4.57 0.11 -24.31
N ARG A 681 4.54 -1.14 -24.80
CA ARG A 681 4.42 -1.47 -26.23
C ARG A 681 3.23 -0.79 -26.91
N TYR A 682 2.12 -0.63 -26.18
CA TYR A 682 0.87 -0.09 -26.69
C TYR A 682 0.62 1.35 -26.27
N LYS A 683 1.58 2.01 -25.64
CA LYS A 683 1.46 3.37 -25.13
C LYS A 683 0.21 3.57 -24.26
N ILE A 684 -0.04 2.65 -23.32
CA ILE A 684 -1.23 2.66 -22.44
C ILE A 684 -1.35 3.97 -21.69
N ARG A 685 -0.21 4.58 -21.29
CA ARG A 685 -0.20 5.89 -20.63
C ARG A 685 -0.74 7.03 -21.51
N GLN A 686 -0.79 6.86 -22.84
CA GLN A 686 -1.40 7.82 -23.77
C GLN A 686 -2.91 7.97 -23.55
N ALA A 687 -3.55 6.92 -23.02
CA ALA A 687 -4.97 6.94 -22.71
C ALA A 687 -5.34 7.90 -21.56
N PHE A 688 -4.39 8.23 -20.69
CA PHE A 688 -4.64 9.16 -19.58
C PHE A 688 -4.41 10.58 -20.06
N VAL A 689 -5.50 11.34 -20.18
CA VAL A 689 -5.53 12.64 -20.83
C VAL A 689 -6.09 13.72 -19.92
N ALA A 690 -5.76 14.97 -20.20
CA ALA A 690 -6.39 16.11 -19.57
C ALA A 690 -7.78 16.37 -20.15
N ALA A 691 -8.69 16.94 -19.38
CA ALA A 691 -9.96 17.41 -19.85
C ALA A 691 -9.80 18.52 -20.92
N PRO A 692 -10.82 18.71 -21.80
CA PRO A 692 -10.77 19.78 -22.79
C PRO A 692 -10.51 21.15 -22.13
N GLY A 693 -9.54 21.90 -22.66
CA GLY A 693 -9.08 23.18 -22.08
C GLY A 693 -8.00 23.05 -21.02
N ASN A 694 -7.77 21.86 -20.45
CA ASN A 694 -6.76 21.57 -19.44
C ASN A 694 -5.49 20.97 -20.03
N SER A 695 -4.46 20.92 -19.21
CA SER A 695 -3.20 20.18 -19.41
C SER A 695 -2.84 19.42 -18.15
N LEU A 696 -2.01 18.39 -18.31
CA LEU A 696 -1.40 17.66 -17.19
C LEU A 696 -0.01 18.26 -16.89
N VAL A 697 0.27 18.50 -15.62
CA VAL A 697 1.64 18.67 -15.12
C VAL A 697 2.06 17.35 -14.49
N VAL A 698 3.12 16.75 -15.04
CA VAL A 698 3.74 15.52 -14.52
C VAL A 698 5.11 15.90 -14.01
N ALA A 699 5.34 15.72 -12.71
CA ALA A 699 6.59 16.08 -12.04
C ALA A 699 7.16 14.88 -11.28
N ASP A 700 8.43 14.57 -11.52
CA ASP A 700 9.13 13.38 -11.01
C ASP A 700 10.42 13.77 -10.30
N TYR A 701 10.71 13.13 -9.17
CA TYR A 701 11.96 13.31 -8.46
C TYR A 701 13.12 12.57 -9.15
N GLY A 702 14.16 13.30 -9.48
CA GLY A 702 15.40 12.71 -9.98
C GLY A 702 16.16 11.93 -8.90
N GLN A 703 16.09 10.58 -8.93
CA GLN A 703 16.87 9.67 -8.08
C GLN A 703 16.65 9.88 -6.57
N LEU A 704 15.42 10.10 -6.15
CA LEU A 704 15.03 10.45 -4.77
C LEU A 704 15.68 9.55 -3.70
N GLU A 705 15.54 8.23 -3.85
CA GLU A 705 16.05 7.27 -2.86
C GLU A 705 17.58 7.33 -2.70
N LEU A 706 18.32 7.63 -3.77
CA LEU A 706 19.77 7.77 -3.69
C LEU A 706 20.19 9.10 -3.05
N ARG A 707 19.43 10.17 -3.26
CA ARG A 707 19.62 11.46 -2.57
C ARG A 707 19.34 11.33 -1.08
N ILE A 708 18.29 10.62 -0.71
CA ILE A 708 17.98 10.27 0.67
C ILE A 708 19.08 9.42 1.30
N LEU A 709 19.56 8.41 0.58
CA LEU A 709 20.67 7.58 1.06
C LEU A 709 21.93 8.42 1.31
N ALA A 710 22.27 9.35 0.40
CA ALA A 710 23.38 10.27 0.58
C ALA A 710 23.23 11.14 1.83
N HIS A 711 22.02 11.66 2.07
CA HIS A 711 21.69 12.42 3.28
C HIS A 711 21.84 11.61 4.57
N LEU A 712 21.15 10.44 4.64
CA LEU A 712 21.12 9.57 5.82
C LEU A 712 22.50 9.04 6.20
N THR A 713 23.34 8.77 5.21
CA THR A 713 24.70 8.24 5.42
C THR A 713 25.75 9.32 5.55
N SER A 714 25.43 10.57 5.17
CA SER A 714 26.38 11.67 5.01
C SER A 714 27.62 11.27 4.17
N CYS A 715 27.41 10.41 3.16
CA CYS A 715 28.48 9.88 2.32
C CYS A 715 29.07 10.98 1.43
N LYS A 716 30.32 11.40 1.71
CA LYS A 716 30.96 12.52 1.04
C LYS A 716 30.97 12.35 -0.47
N SER A 717 31.36 11.18 -0.99
CA SER A 717 31.44 10.92 -2.42
C SER A 717 30.08 11.01 -3.13
N MET A 718 28.99 10.64 -2.44
CA MET A 718 27.64 10.79 -3.00
C MET A 718 27.16 12.25 -2.93
N LEU A 719 27.41 12.94 -1.81
CA LEU A 719 27.08 14.36 -1.67
C LEU A 719 27.79 15.22 -2.72
N ASP A 720 29.09 15.00 -2.91
CA ASP A 720 29.89 15.71 -3.91
C ASP A 720 29.42 15.40 -5.36
N ALA A 721 29.04 14.13 -5.62
CA ALA A 721 28.49 13.75 -6.91
C ALA A 721 27.15 14.45 -7.22
N PHE A 722 26.27 14.59 -6.23
CA PHE A 722 25.00 15.31 -6.41
C PHE A 722 25.18 16.83 -6.50
N LYS A 723 26.15 17.42 -5.78
CA LYS A 723 26.50 18.85 -5.93
C LYS A 723 27.09 19.18 -7.30
N ALA A 724 27.91 18.26 -7.82
CA ALA A 724 28.50 18.43 -9.15
C ALA A 724 27.49 18.28 -10.30
N GLY A 725 26.23 17.92 -9.96
CA GLY A 725 25.15 17.71 -10.93
C GLY A 725 25.27 16.41 -11.71
N GLY A 726 24.32 16.17 -12.60
CA GLY A 726 24.35 15.09 -13.53
C GLY A 726 23.77 13.76 -13.11
N ASP A 727 23.73 12.84 -14.08
CA ASP A 727 23.22 11.50 -13.85
C ASP A 727 24.15 10.67 -12.97
N PHE A 728 23.74 10.43 -11.74
CA PHE A 728 24.49 9.62 -10.75
C PHE A 728 24.83 8.21 -11.26
N HIS A 729 23.96 7.61 -12.10
CA HIS A 729 24.21 6.28 -12.67
C HIS A 729 25.32 6.32 -13.72
N SER A 730 25.37 7.37 -14.53
CA SER A 730 26.45 7.61 -15.48
C SER A 730 27.78 7.83 -14.76
N ARG A 731 27.81 8.63 -13.69
CA ARG A 731 29.00 8.80 -12.83
C ARG A 731 29.44 7.49 -12.19
N THR A 732 28.48 6.66 -11.75
CA THR A 732 28.81 5.33 -11.22
C THR A 732 29.39 4.43 -12.29
N ALA A 733 28.86 4.43 -13.52
CA ALA A 733 29.42 3.66 -14.65
C ALA A 733 30.85 4.11 -14.98
N MET A 734 31.09 5.42 -15.06
CA MET A 734 32.42 5.99 -15.24
C MET A 734 33.43 5.52 -14.17
N ASN A 735 33.00 5.44 -12.89
CA ASN A 735 33.86 4.97 -11.80
C ASN A 735 34.09 3.44 -11.85
N MET A 736 33.16 2.68 -12.40
CA MET A 736 33.22 1.21 -12.48
C MET A 736 34.03 0.70 -13.69
N TYR A 737 33.92 1.38 -14.82
CA TYR A 737 34.49 0.91 -16.10
C TYR A 737 35.57 1.86 -16.60
N GLU A 738 36.78 1.33 -16.86
CA GLU A 738 37.95 2.11 -17.30
C GLU A 738 37.73 2.71 -18.69
N HIS A 739 37.27 1.92 -19.65
CA HIS A 739 36.96 2.38 -20.99
C HIS A 739 35.91 3.51 -21.06
N VAL A 740 34.92 3.50 -20.14
CA VAL A 740 33.93 4.57 -20.02
C VAL A 740 34.56 5.83 -19.44
N ARG A 741 35.48 5.68 -18.46
CA ARG A 741 36.21 6.79 -17.86
C ARG A 741 37.10 7.47 -18.91
N ASP A 742 37.82 6.68 -19.64
CA ASP A 742 38.73 7.16 -20.69
C ASP A 742 37.97 7.92 -21.79
N ALA A 743 36.85 7.38 -22.26
CA ALA A 743 36.00 8.06 -23.22
C ALA A 743 35.48 9.42 -22.74
N VAL A 744 35.17 9.56 -21.42
CA VAL A 744 34.79 10.84 -20.84
C VAL A 744 35.97 11.80 -20.73
N HIS A 745 37.15 11.31 -20.31
CA HIS A 745 38.36 12.13 -20.20
C HIS A 745 38.83 12.64 -21.56
N GLU A 746 38.73 11.81 -22.58
CA GLU A 746 39.06 12.13 -23.98
C GLU A 746 37.96 13.00 -24.65
N LYS A 747 36.90 13.35 -23.93
CA LYS A 747 35.78 14.12 -24.43
C LYS A 747 35.04 13.51 -25.63
N LYS A 748 35.13 12.19 -25.79
CA LYS A 748 34.38 11.42 -26.82
C LYS A 748 32.89 11.31 -26.45
N VAL A 749 32.56 11.40 -25.15
CA VAL A 749 31.21 11.42 -24.63
C VAL A 749 31.09 12.44 -23.51
N LEU A 750 29.88 13.01 -23.34
CA LEU A 750 29.54 13.93 -22.23
C LEU A 750 28.71 13.19 -21.16
N LEU A 751 28.97 13.52 -19.91
CA LEU A 751 28.13 13.07 -18.78
C LEU A 751 26.74 13.69 -18.82
N GLU A 752 26.71 14.98 -19.13
CA GLU A 752 25.52 15.83 -19.19
C GLU A 752 25.65 16.88 -20.30
N TRP A 753 24.50 17.33 -20.75
CA TRP A 753 24.43 18.47 -21.64
C TRP A 753 23.17 19.28 -21.39
N HIS A 754 23.32 20.58 -21.28
CA HIS A 754 22.21 21.51 -21.17
C HIS A 754 22.07 22.25 -22.50
N PRO A 755 20.88 22.27 -23.13
CA PRO A 755 20.64 22.96 -24.39
C PRO A 755 21.08 24.43 -24.30
N GLN A 756 21.94 24.85 -25.21
CA GLN A 756 22.33 26.25 -25.36
C GLN A 756 21.46 26.90 -26.43
N PRO A 757 21.19 28.21 -26.36
CA PRO A 757 20.45 28.91 -27.42
C PRO A 757 21.11 28.64 -28.79
N GLY A 758 20.33 28.04 -29.72
CA GLY A 758 20.79 27.68 -31.06
C GLY A 758 21.43 26.31 -31.24
N GLN A 759 21.57 25.52 -30.14
CA GLN A 759 22.08 24.15 -30.21
C GLN A 759 21.04 23.17 -29.67
N ALA A 760 20.28 22.51 -30.50
CA ALA A 760 19.27 21.54 -30.10
C ALA A 760 19.82 20.15 -29.71
N LYS A 761 21.04 19.82 -30.09
CA LYS A 761 21.69 18.51 -29.84
C LYS A 761 23.09 18.68 -29.23
N PRO A 762 23.51 17.73 -28.35
CA PRO A 762 24.87 17.75 -27.80
C PRO A 762 25.93 17.59 -28.95
N PRO A 763 27.09 18.20 -28.80
CA PRO A 763 28.16 18.16 -29.83
C PRO A 763 28.78 16.75 -29.97
N VAL A 764 28.72 15.92 -28.91
CA VAL A 764 29.12 14.51 -28.89
C VAL A 764 28.06 13.71 -28.12
N PRO A 765 27.95 12.37 -28.34
CA PRO A 765 26.95 11.56 -27.65
C PRO A 765 27.02 11.67 -26.12
N LEU A 766 25.90 11.57 -25.46
CA LEU A 766 25.87 11.48 -23.99
C LEU A 766 26.28 10.06 -23.55
N LEU A 767 26.90 9.93 -22.38
CA LEU A 767 27.26 8.64 -21.81
C LEU A 767 26.05 7.68 -21.71
N LYS A 768 24.88 8.20 -21.39
CA LYS A 768 23.65 7.41 -21.32
C LYS A 768 23.26 6.76 -22.64
N ASP A 769 23.65 7.37 -23.74
CA ASP A 769 23.34 6.92 -25.10
C ASP A 769 24.46 6.01 -25.64
N ALA A 770 25.72 6.41 -25.49
CA ALA A 770 26.88 5.67 -25.97
C ALA A 770 27.19 4.40 -25.15
N PHE A 771 27.02 4.47 -23.83
CA PHE A 771 27.31 3.38 -22.87
C PHE A 771 26.07 2.99 -22.07
N GLY A 772 24.96 2.79 -22.78
CA GLY A 772 23.65 2.48 -22.17
C GLY A 772 23.65 1.17 -21.39
N ALA A 773 24.41 0.16 -21.78
CA ALA A 773 24.51 -1.14 -21.09
C ALA A 773 25.23 -1.01 -19.74
N GLU A 774 26.40 -0.34 -19.74
CA GLU A 774 27.18 -0.06 -18.52
C GLU A 774 26.39 0.80 -17.53
N ARG A 775 25.71 1.82 -18.04
CA ARG A 775 24.83 2.66 -17.21
C ARG A 775 23.66 1.86 -16.63
N ARG A 776 23.02 0.95 -17.39
CA ARG A 776 21.98 0.07 -16.86
C ARG A 776 22.51 -0.84 -15.75
N LYS A 777 23.70 -1.43 -15.92
CA LYS A 777 24.36 -2.22 -14.87
C LYS A 777 24.67 -1.37 -13.63
N ALA A 778 25.17 -0.15 -13.80
CA ALA A 778 25.41 0.79 -12.72
C ALA A 778 24.11 1.20 -12.00
N LYS A 779 23.03 1.46 -12.75
CA LYS A 779 21.69 1.74 -12.20
C LYS A 779 21.19 0.58 -11.34
N MET A 780 21.26 -0.65 -11.86
CA MET A 780 20.87 -1.86 -11.13
C MET A 780 21.70 -2.05 -9.85
N LEU A 781 22.98 -1.77 -9.89
CA LEU A 781 23.89 -1.87 -8.74
C LEU A 781 23.50 -0.84 -7.66
N ASN A 782 23.33 0.42 -8.02
CA ASN A 782 22.98 1.49 -7.10
C ASN A 782 21.69 1.17 -6.33
N PHE A 783 20.64 0.72 -7.03
CA PHE A 783 19.39 0.31 -6.38
C PHE A 783 19.54 -1.00 -5.58
N SER A 784 20.30 -1.98 -6.12
CA SER A 784 20.54 -3.24 -5.40
C SER A 784 21.19 -3.01 -4.04
N ILE A 785 22.10 -2.06 -3.96
CA ILE A 785 22.79 -1.70 -2.72
C ILE A 785 21.87 -0.91 -1.79
N ALA A 786 21.10 0.05 -2.31
CA ALA A 786 20.10 0.78 -1.52
C ALA A 786 19.09 -0.17 -0.84
N TYR A 787 18.78 -1.30 -1.51
CA TYR A 787 17.89 -2.34 -0.99
C TYR A 787 18.59 -3.47 -0.23
N GLY A 788 19.88 -3.34 0.08
CA GLY A 788 20.64 -4.33 0.85
C GLY A 788 20.81 -5.68 0.15
N LYS A 789 20.82 -5.73 -1.20
CA LYS A 789 20.97 -6.96 -1.97
C LYS A 789 22.34 -7.60 -1.77
N THR A 790 22.38 -8.92 -1.62
CA THR A 790 23.61 -9.69 -1.40
C THR A 790 24.33 -10.01 -2.72
N ALA A 791 25.62 -10.38 -2.66
CA ALA A 791 26.37 -10.82 -3.81
C ALA A 791 25.71 -12.02 -4.55
N GLN A 792 25.07 -12.94 -3.83
CA GLN A 792 24.31 -14.05 -4.42
C GLN A 792 23.06 -13.55 -5.17
N GLY A 793 22.37 -12.53 -4.64
CA GLY A 793 21.23 -11.92 -5.32
C GLY A 793 21.67 -11.20 -6.60
N LEU A 794 22.76 -10.45 -6.53
CA LEU A 794 23.31 -9.71 -7.65
C LEU A 794 23.86 -10.64 -8.75
N SER A 795 24.55 -11.74 -8.35
CA SER A 795 25.02 -12.79 -9.25
C SER A 795 23.89 -13.39 -10.11
N ARG A 796 22.74 -13.66 -9.48
CA ARG A 796 21.56 -14.17 -10.19
C ARG A 796 20.97 -13.17 -11.17
N ASP A 797 20.89 -11.89 -10.77
CA ASP A 797 20.29 -10.84 -11.61
C ASP A 797 21.17 -10.51 -12.83
N TRP A 798 22.46 -10.59 -12.66
CA TRP A 798 23.44 -10.27 -13.71
C TRP A 798 23.94 -11.49 -14.49
N GLN A 799 23.56 -12.69 -14.06
CA GLN A 799 24.05 -13.97 -14.60
C GLN A 799 25.58 -14.09 -14.59
N VAL A 800 26.21 -13.47 -13.58
CA VAL A 800 27.67 -13.50 -13.35
C VAL A 800 28.04 -14.39 -12.19
N SER A 801 29.32 -14.74 -12.04
CA SER A 801 29.79 -15.50 -10.89
C SER A 801 29.58 -14.75 -9.56
N VAL A 802 29.35 -15.50 -8.48
CA VAL A 802 29.22 -14.89 -7.12
C VAL A 802 30.50 -14.15 -6.72
N LYS A 803 31.66 -14.58 -7.23
CA LYS A 803 32.96 -13.93 -7.02
C LYS A 803 32.98 -12.55 -7.65
N GLU A 804 32.62 -12.45 -8.90
CA GLU A 804 32.55 -11.20 -9.67
C GLU A 804 31.54 -10.22 -9.07
N ALA A 805 30.33 -10.70 -8.72
CA ALA A 805 29.34 -9.89 -8.02
C ALA A 805 29.86 -9.35 -6.66
N ARG A 806 30.64 -10.16 -5.92
CA ARG A 806 31.25 -9.74 -4.66
C ARG A 806 32.34 -8.71 -4.86
N ASP A 807 33.15 -8.85 -5.89
CA ASP A 807 34.24 -7.93 -6.18
C ASP A 807 33.70 -6.59 -6.67
N THR A 808 32.64 -6.60 -7.49
CA THR A 808 31.91 -5.39 -7.88
C THR A 808 31.30 -4.65 -6.66
N LEU A 809 30.70 -5.40 -5.73
CA LEU A 809 30.21 -4.80 -4.47
C LEU A 809 31.32 -4.20 -3.62
N LYS A 810 32.50 -4.86 -3.51
CA LYS A 810 33.66 -4.32 -2.80
C LYS A 810 34.13 -3.02 -3.44
N LEU A 811 34.22 -2.97 -4.77
CA LEU A 811 34.62 -1.78 -5.51
C LEU A 811 33.67 -0.61 -5.24
N TRP A 812 32.36 -0.84 -5.28
CA TRP A 812 31.37 0.18 -4.99
C TRP A 812 31.46 0.72 -3.54
N TYR A 813 31.63 -0.17 -2.55
CA TYR A 813 31.76 0.21 -1.14
C TYR A 813 33.11 0.83 -0.78
N ARG A 814 34.16 0.64 -1.60
CA ARG A 814 35.49 1.25 -1.39
C ARG A 814 35.38 2.77 -1.27
N ASP A 815 34.60 3.37 -2.17
CA ASP A 815 34.44 4.82 -2.26
C ASP A 815 33.26 5.33 -1.42
N ARG A 816 32.50 4.43 -0.76
CA ARG A 816 31.27 4.73 0.00
C ARG A 816 31.23 3.93 1.31
N LYS A 817 32.26 4.10 2.11
CA LYS A 817 32.42 3.38 3.39
C LYS A 817 31.31 3.74 4.39
N GLU A 818 30.85 4.99 4.38
CA GLU A 818 29.80 5.53 5.22
C GLU A 818 28.47 4.79 4.99
N VAL A 819 28.16 4.46 3.74
CA VAL A 819 26.95 3.68 3.39
C VAL A 819 27.01 2.29 4.02
N LYS A 820 28.17 1.61 3.91
CA LYS A 820 28.35 0.28 4.49
C LYS A 820 28.22 0.31 6.03
N ALA A 821 28.83 1.31 6.68
CA ALA A 821 28.75 1.48 8.12
C ALA A 821 27.32 1.79 8.59
N TRP A 822 26.58 2.64 7.83
CA TRP A 822 25.19 2.94 8.11
C TRP A 822 24.28 1.70 7.97
N GLN A 823 24.46 0.92 6.91
CA GLN A 823 23.71 -0.33 6.71
C GLN A 823 23.94 -1.32 7.86
N GLN A 824 25.18 -1.39 8.35
CA GLN A 824 25.49 -2.25 9.50
C GLN A 824 24.79 -1.76 10.77
N ARG A 825 24.78 -0.44 11.03
CA ARG A 825 24.04 0.14 12.16
C ARG A 825 22.54 -0.12 12.08
N GLN A 826 21.91 -0.07 10.85
CA GLN A 826 20.49 -0.41 10.70
C GLN A 826 20.18 -1.86 11.07
N LYS A 827 21.10 -2.79 10.76
CA LYS A 827 20.94 -4.19 11.17
C LYS A 827 21.08 -4.35 12.69
N GLU A 828 22.04 -3.69 13.30
CA GLU A 828 22.22 -3.68 14.75
C GLU A 828 20.99 -3.11 15.45
N LEU A 829 20.49 -1.99 14.98
CA LEU A 829 19.30 -1.34 15.52
C LEU A 829 18.07 -2.24 15.50
N VAL A 830 17.83 -2.98 14.38
CA VAL A 830 16.71 -3.91 14.30
C VAL A 830 16.87 -5.12 15.21
N HIS A 831 18.12 -5.54 15.48
CA HIS A 831 18.39 -6.61 16.42
C HIS A 831 18.22 -6.18 17.89
N GLU A 832 18.49 -4.91 18.20
CA GLU A 832 18.40 -4.35 19.56
C GLU A 832 16.97 -3.85 19.87
N LYS A 833 16.39 -3.05 18.97
CA LYS A 833 15.11 -2.33 19.21
C LYS A 833 13.92 -2.91 18.45
N CYS A 834 14.15 -3.88 17.55
CA CYS A 834 13.12 -4.42 16.67
C CYS A 834 12.40 -3.36 15.82
N GLU A 835 13.01 -2.21 15.57
CA GLU A 835 12.46 -1.15 14.72
C GLU A 835 13.56 -0.30 14.06
N VAL A 836 13.21 0.34 12.93
CA VAL A 836 14.03 1.34 12.23
C VAL A 836 13.19 2.55 11.91
N TYR A 837 13.83 3.70 11.63
CA TYR A 837 13.15 4.99 11.51
C TYR A 837 13.36 5.65 10.15
N THR A 838 12.35 6.38 9.68
CA THR A 838 12.42 7.23 8.49
C THR A 838 12.98 8.62 8.80
N LEU A 839 13.14 9.44 7.77
CA LEU A 839 13.60 10.84 7.86
C LEU A 839 12.76 11.66 8.85
N LEU A 840 11.45 11.52 8.81
CA LEU A 840 10.53 12.25 9.70
C LEU A 840 10.27 11.52 11.04
N GLY A 841 11.00 10.44 11.35
CA GLY A 841 10.89 9.74 12.64
C GLY A 841 9.78 8.68 12.72
N ARG A 842 9.10 8.33 11.60
CA ARG A 842 8.18 7.19 11.61
C ARG A 842 8.94 5.88 11.80
N SER A 843 8.42 4.98 12.61
CA SER A 843 9.05 3.67 12.84
C SER A 843 8.44 2.56 11.97
N ARG A 844 9.30 1.65 11.51
CA ARG A 844 8.90 0.34 11.03
C ARG A 844 9.32 -0.73 12.02
N ARG A 845 8.36 -1.50 12.52
CA ARG A 845 8.54 -2.54 13.54
C ARG A 845 8.79 -3.91 12.93
N PHE A 846 9.59 -4.73 13.62
CA PHE A 846 9.96 -6.10 13.25
C PHE A 846 9.72 -7.06 14.42
N PRO A 847 8.47 -7.28 14.85
CA PRO A 847 8.17 -8.02 16.08
C PRO A 847 8.65 -9.48 16.08
N ASN A 848 8.81 -10.09 14.91
CA ASN A 848 9.23 -11.48 14.76
C ASN A 848 10.76 -11.68 14.78
N MET A 849 11.55 -10.63 14.99
CA MET A 849 13.01 -10.72 14.94
C MET A 849 13.58 -11.60 16.05
N VAL A 850 12.99 -11.55 17.24
CA VAL A 850 13.45 -12.32 18.42
C VAL A 850 13.38 -13.85 18.15
N HIS A 851 12.41 -14.30 17.37
CA HIS A 851 12.17 -15.71 17.06
C HIS A 851 12.53 -16.09 15.62
N ALA A 852 13.20 -15.20 14.88
CA ALA A 852 13.46 -15.42 13.46
C ALA A 852 14.48 -16.54 13.22
N LEU A 853 14.11 -17.51 12.39
CA LEU A 853 15.02 -18.53 11.88
C LEU A 853 16.11 -17.89 11.00
N HIS A 854 17.27 -18.56 10.87
CA HIS A 854 18.44 -18.01 10.17
C HIS A 854 18.12 -17.51 8.74
N GLY A 855 17.28 -18.20 8.00
CA GLY A 855 16.82 -17.76 6.67
C GLY A 855 15.93 -16.51 6.69
N GLN A 856 15.14 -16.32 7.75
CA GLN A 856 14.27 -15.16 7.93
C GLN A 856 15.06 -13.91 8.35
N ARG A 857 16.14 -14.07 9.14
CA ARG A 857 17.01 -12.95 9.54
C ARG A 857 17.57 -12.18 8.36
N GLY A 858 18.04 -12.87 7.34
CA GLY A 858 18.53 -12.22 6.13
C GLY A 858 17.47 -11.42 5.35
N HIS A 859 16.20 -11.77 5.48
CA HIS A 859 15.10 -10.97 4.92
C HIS A 859 14.84 -9.73 5.76
N VAL A 860 14.83 -9.86 7.08
CA VAL A 860 14.66 -8.74 8.01
C VAL A 860 15.81 -7.74 7.88
N ASP A 861 17.06 -8.19 7.80
CA ASP A 861 18.23 -7.33 7.58
C ASP A 861 18.11 -6.46 6.32
N ARG A 862 17.66 -7.04 5.21
CA ARG A 862 17.41 -6.28 3.98
C ARG A 862 16.26 -5.29 4.14
N ALA A 863 15.19 -5.69 4.80
CA ALA A 863 14.05 -4.82 5.08
C ALA A 863 14.43 -3.66 6.02
N ALA A 864 15.32 -3.90 7.00
CA ALA A 864 15.86 -2.88 7.90
C ALA A 864 16.72 -1.84 7.18
N ILE A 865 17.48 -2.25 6.15
CA ILE A 865 18.25 -1.32 5.30
C ILE A 865 17.31 -0.52 4.40
N ASN A 866 16.34 -1.18 3.78
CA ASN A 866 15.47 -0.56 2.79
C ASN A 866 14.42 0.38 3.41
N ALA A 867 13.86 0.02 4.58
CA ALA A 867 12.74 0.76 5.16
C ALA A 867 13.05 2.24 5.47
N PRO A 868 14.20 2.62 6.03
CA PRO A 868 14.54 4.04 6.22
C PRO A 868 14.61 4.81 4.90
N VAL A 869 15.21 4.24 3.86
CA VAL A 869 15.36 4.90 2.55
C VAL A 869 14.02 5.06 1.85
N GLN A 870 13.30 3.96 1.67
CA GLN A 870 12.00 3.95 0.99
C GLN A 870 10.92 4.69 1.78
N GLY A 871 10.94 4.56 3.12
CA GLY A 871 10.02 5.27 3.99
C GLY A 871 10.27 6.78 3.98
N SER A 872 11.52 7.20 3.95
CA SER A 872 11.87 8.62 3.82
C SER A 872 11.50 9.19 2.45
N ALA A 873 11.56 8.38 1.38
CA ALA A 873 11.05 8.79 0.07
C ALA A 873 9.54 9.02 0.11
N ALA A 874 8.80 8.15 0.83
CA ALA A 874 7.38 8.36 1.05
C ALA A 874 7.09 9.62 1.89
N ASP A 875 7.91 9.92 2.91
CA ASP A 875 7.80 11.14 3.71
C ASP A 875 8.02 12.41 2.85
N VAL A 876 9.04 12.42 1.99
CA VAL A 876 9.31 13.53 1.08
C VAL A 876 8.16 13.73 0.09
N ALA A 877 7.67 12.65 -0.54
CA ALA A 877 6.55 12.72 -1.47
C ALA A 877 5.26 13.22 -0.80
N MET A 878 4.95 12.74 0.40
CA MET A 878 3.82 13.20 1.21
C MET A 878 3.92 14.70 1.51
N CYS A 879 5.08 15.16 1.98
CA CYS A 879 5.30 16.57 2.28
C CYS A 879 5.17 17.44 1.03
N ALA A 880 5.68 16.98 -0.12
CA ALA A 880 5.53 17.67 -1.40
C ALA A 880 4.07 17.81 -1.81
N MET A 881 3.29 16.74 -1.70
CA MET A 881 1.85 16.76 -2.00
C MET A 881 1.09 17.70 -1.06
N LEU A 882 1.44 17.72 0.23
CA LEU A 882 0.86 18.67 1.19
C LEU A 882 1.25 20.12 0.90
N GLU A 883 2.49 20.36 0.44
CA GLU A 883 2.94 21.71 0.05
C GLU A 883 2.22 22.19 -1.21
N ILE A 884 2.04 21.30 -2.21
CA ILE A 884 1.24 21.56 -3.40
C ILE A 884 -0.21 21.88 -3.01
N GLU A 885 -0.83 21.07 -2.16
CA GLU A 885 -2.22 21.29 -1.72
C GLU A 885 -2.39 22.59 -0.90
N ARG A 886 -1.38 23.00 -0.14
CA ARG A 886 -1.40 24.25 0.62
C ARG A 886 -1.18 25.49 -0.23
N ASN A 887 -0.63 25.34 -1.44
CA ASN A 887 -0.27 26.48 -2.28
C ASN A 887 -1.50 27.23 -2.78
N ALA A 888 -1.67 28.47 -2.29
CA ALA A 888 -2.83 29.30 -2.63
C ALA A 888 -2.88 29.62 -4.13
N ARG A 889 -1.71 29.85 -4.76
CA ARG A 889 -1.65 30.23 -6.18
C ARG A 889 -2.07 29.07 -7.10
N LEU A 890 -1.72 27.81 -6.79
CA LEU A 890 -2.22 26.66 -7.55
C LEU A 890 -3.73 26.52 -7.43
N LYS A 891 -4.30 26.75 -6.24
CA LYS A 891 -5.76 26.75 -6.04
C LYS A 891 -6.47 27.86 -6.82
N GLU A 892 -5.94 29.08 -6.79
CA GLU A 892 -6.47 30.20 -7.56
C GLU A 892 -6.44 29.95 -9.07
N LEU A 893 -5.39 29.28 -9.55
CA LEU A 893 -5.24 28.89 -10.95
C LEU A 893 -6.09 27.67 -11.34
N GLY A 894 -6.79 27.03 -10.40
CA GLY A 894 -7.65 25.88 -10.64
C GLY A 894 -6.90 24.54 -10.85
N TRP A 895 -5.63 24.44 -10.41
CA TRP A 895 -4.85 23.21 -10.50
C TRP A 895 -5.17 22.24 -9.38
N ARG A 896 -5.33 20.95 -9.73
CA ARG A 896 -5.73 19.88 -8.83
C ARG A 896 -4.77 18.71 -8.90
N LEU A 897 -4.42 18.14 -7.73
CA LEU A 897 -3.61 16.94 -7.63
C LEU A 897 -4.49 15.72 -7.90
N LEU A 898 -4.13 14.89 -8.87
CA LEU A 898 -4.92 13.73 -9.30
C LEU A 898 -4.34 12.41 -8.81
N LEU A 899 -3.03 12.22 -8.97
CA LEU A 899 -2.40 10.92 -8.73
C LEU A 899 -0.95 11.10 -8.27
N GLN A 900 -0.48 10.17 -7.45
CA GLN A 900 0.91 9.99 -7.11
C GLN A 900 1.37 8.59 -7.53
N VAL A 901 2.47 8.49 -8.26
CA VAL A 901 3.03 7.24 -8.74
C VAL A 901 4.49 7.15 -8.33
N HIS A 902 4.78 6.43 -7.24
CA HIS A 902 6.13 6.28 -6.66
C HIS A 902 6.75 7.62 -6.25
N ASP A 903 7.57 8.22 -7.10
CA ASP A 903 8.27 9.49 -6.88
C ASP A 903 7.72 10.62 -7.79
N GLU A 904 6.63 10.35 -8.50
CA GLU A 904 5.99 11.22 -9.49
C GLU A 904 4.63 11.70 -8.98
N VAL A 905 4.27 12.95 -9.26
CA VAL A 905 2.95 13.54 -9.02
C VAL A 905 2.34 14.03 -10.32
N ILE A 906 1.03 13.89 -10.45
CA ILE A 906 0.26 14.30 -11.63
C ILE A 906 -0.82 15.29 -11.19
N LEU A 907 -0.82 16.46 -11.81
CA LEU A 907 -1.82 17.50 -11.61
C LEU A 907 -2.54 17.79 -12.93
N GLU A 908 -3.76 18.32 -12.83
CA GLU A 908 -4.54 18.80 -13.95
C GLU A 908 -5.03 20.22 -13.68
N GLY A 909 -5.01 21.06 -14.70
CA GLY A 909 -5.53 22.42 -14.64
C GLY A 909 -5.50 23.14 -15.98
N PRO A 910 -5.94 24.41 -16.03
CA PRO A 910 -6.07 25.18 -17.27
C PRO A 910 -4.77 25.30 -18.04
N THR A 911 -4.81 25.04 -19.35
CA THR A 911 -3.62 25.08 -20.23
C THR A 911 -2.91 26.43 -20.21
N GLU A 912 -3.65 27.53 -20.08
CA GLU A 912 -3.13 28.90 -20.09
C GLU A 912 -2.15 29.17 -18.96
N SER A 913 -2.35 28.52 -17.81
CA SER A 913 -1.50 28.67 -16.62
C SER A 913 -0.49 27.52 -16.43
N ALA A 914 -0.36 26.60 -17.40
CA ALA A 914 0.38 25.36 -17.26
C ALA A 914 1.87 25.58 -16.91
N GLU A 915 2.56 26.48 -17.58
CA GLU A 915 3.98 26.77 -17.30
C GLU A 915 4.19 27.41 -15.91
N MET A 916 3.27 28.28 -15.49
CA MET A 916 3.30 28.86 -14.15
C MET A 916 3.07 27.78 -13.09
N ALA A 917 2.06 26.93 -13.29
CA ALA A 917 1.78 25.83 -12.37
C ALA A 917 2.95 24.84 -12.30
N ARG A 918 3.56 24.50 -13.43
CA ARG A 918 4.76 23.64 -13.50
C ARG A 918 5.89 24.22 -12.64
N ALA A 919 6.16 25.51 -12.77
CA ALA A 919 7.21 26.17 -11.98
C ALA A 919 6.93 26.12 -10.48
N ILE A 920 5.67 26.36 -10.07
CA ILE A 920 5.25 26.28 -8.66
C ILE A 920 5.35 24.85 -8.14
N VAL A 921 4.90 23.85 -8.92
CA VAL A 921 5.01 22.42 -8.53
C VAL A 921 6.47 22.02 -8.34
N VAL A 922 7.37 22.42 -9.24
CA VAL A 922 8.82 22.18 -9.10
C VAL A 922 9.34 22.85 -7.82
N GLU A 923 8.92 24.05 -7.48
CA GLU A 923 9.33 24.71 -6.24
C GLU A 923 8.81 23.96 -5.01
N CYS A 924 7.52 23.59 -4.96
CA CYS A 924 6.94 22.81 -3.86
C CYS A 924 7.64 21.48 -3.66
N MET A 925 7.95 20.75 -4.74
CA MET A 925 8.65 19.47 -4.67
C MET A 925 10.13 19.63 -4.29
N SER A 926 10.80 20.67 -4.77
CA SER A 926 12.21 20.91 -4.40
C SER A 926 12.39 21.36 -2.96
N LYS A 927 11.34 21.94 -2.34
CA LYS A 927 11.32 22.45 -0.97
C LYS A 927 10.11 21.94 -0.17
N PRO A 928 9.94 20.61 -0.01
CA PRO A 928 8.69 20.01 0.46
C PRO A 928 8.39 20.21 1.95
N PHE A 929 9.35 20.72 2.73
CA PHE A 929 9.21 20.87 4.17
C PHE A 929 8.95 22.34 4.52
N TYR A 930 7.70 22.77 4.37
CA TYR A 930 7.26 24.16 4.61
C TYR A 930 8.11 25.18 3.84
N GLY A 931 8.27 24.95 2.54
CA GLY A 931 9.04 25.80 1.63
C GLY A 931 10.57 25.72 1.83
N THR A 932 11.06 24.67 2.50
CA THR A 932 12.50 24.41 2.71
C THR A 932 12.88 23.00 2.30
N ASN A 933 14.17 22.74 2.08
CA ASN A 933 14.73 21.42 1.91
C ASN A 933 15.64 21.10 3.10
N ILE A 934 15.31 20.06 3.87
CA ILE A 934 16.09 19.63 5.03
C ILE A 934 17.21 18.64 4.69
N LEU A 935 17.25 18.15 3.44
CA LEU A 935 18.28 17.22 3.02
C LEU A 935 19.60 17.95 2.76
N LYS A 936 20.70 17.22 2.90
CA LYS A 936 22.07 17.70 2.58
C LYS A 936 22.36 17.78 1.08
N VAL A 937 21.37 17.43 0.27
CA VAL A 937 21.40 17.45 -1.20
C VAL A 937 20.15 18.13 -1.73
N ASP A 938 20.26 18.75 -2.88
CA ASP A 938 19.10 19.33 -3.56
C ASP A 938 18.14 18.21 -4.01
N LEU A 939 16.86 18.50 -4.03
CA LEU A 939 15.83 17.67 -4.60
C LEU A 939 15.61 18.11 -6.04
N ALA A 940 16.22 17.40 -6.98
CA ALA A 940 16.03 17.68 -8.40
C ALA A 940 14.67 17.16 -8.84
N VAL A 941 13.90 18.00 -9.52
CA VAL A 941 12.56 17.68 -10.03
C VAL A 941 12.56 17.91 -11.54
N ASP A 942 12.13 16.91 -12.29
CA ASP A 942 11.86 16.99 -13.72
C ASP A 942 10.36 17.08 -13.93
N ALA A 943 9.89 18.15 -14.60
CA ALA A 943 8.48 18.41 -14.78
C ALA A 943 8.17 18.88 -16.19
N LYS A 944 7.11 18.32 -16.78
CA LYS A 944 6.59 18.69 -18.09
C LYS A 944 5.09 18.94 -18.06
N CYS A 945 4.63 19.76 -19.02
CA CYS A 945 3.24 20.04 -19.26
C CYS A 945 2.83 19.50 -20.61
N GLU A 946 1.83 18.61 -20.65
CA GLU A 946 1.36 18.01 -21.89
C GLU A 946 -0.13 17.62 -21.78
N LYS A 947 -0.71 17.19 -22.90
CA LYS A 947 -2.11 16.75 -22.94
C LYS A 947 -2.32 15.32 -22.44
N SER A 948 -1.29 14.49 -22.47
CA SER A 948 -1.36 13.10 -22.00
C SER A 948 -0.22 12.79 -21.02
N TRP A 949 -0.44 11.79 -20.18
CA TRP A 949 0.60 11.30 -19.27
C TRP A 949 1.80 10.71 -20.02
N TYR A 950 1.58 10.11 -21.20
CA TYR A 950 2.66 9.54 -22.01
C TYR A 950 3.61 10.62 -22.55
N ASP A 951 3.07 11.71 -23.08
CA ASP A 951 3.86 12.80 -23.69
C ASP A 951 4.60 13.62 -22.64
N ALA A 952 4.02 13.74 -21.45
CA ALA A 952 4.63 14.43 -20.30
C ALA A 952 5.76 13.65 -19.61
N LYS A 953 6.02 12.39 -19.98
CA LYS A 953 7.10 11.57 -19.44
C LYS A 953 8.24 11.45 -20.45
#